data_0eea9fe6fca70b91c33485e42e2b5320
#
_entry.id   0eea9fe6fca70b91c33485e42e2b5320
#
_cell.length_a   1.000
_cell.length_b   1.000
_cell.length_c   1.000
_cell.angle_alpha   90.00
_cell.angle_beta   90.00
_cell.angle_gamma   90.00
#
_symmetry.space_group_name_H-M   'P 1'
#
loop_
_entity.id
_entity.type
_entity.pdbx_description
1 polymer ?
#
loop_
_entity_poly.entity_id
_entity_poly.type
_entity_poly.pdbx_seq_one_letter_code
_entity_poly.pdbx_strand_id
1 'polypeptide(L)'
;MGRGLLSLVLAAVTGAALLVAPAAATPPPPGDVYRPVRGPSAPAEYRYMQKTLPGESIPRHAHDLAAAQARELPTVGGRWKSVGPTDIGGRIVSLALDPKRADTLYAAAASGGLWRSTDAGQTFHSVWPDSWTQAMGAVATAPDGTLYVGTGEPNPGGGSITYEGTGMYRSTDGGRNWTPIGLRDSGAISAITIDPANPRRIYVAAAGSLYNGGGDRGVYRSQDGGATWERILAGANEFTGATEIVVEGDRLYAVMWDKRRRPDLRTYGGVGSGVFRSSDGGETWQRLGGGLPAQGPGVGRIGLAVAGDRLYAIVNKADGSFEGFYASSDGGDTWTRLPDNQDLTDSQSSFGWWFGKVWIDPRDTEHVHVAGVALLTTKDGGDTWTADDTSMHVDHHAMVWDPRRPGRVYLGNDGGVYRSDARGDGGWVKSRHQPYTQLYSAAISPQDVTRISGGAQDNGSLRSWGGDGFNEYLGGDGEENLINPTDVNNVFACYQYGNCFSSTDGGDTLTYFADRTTFQRRNWFTPMEFDPHDPKVLYYGSEVVNRSTDGGETWQPISPDLSGGPGTDPVHPNYGTITSIAPASDGRTVYAGTDDGRVWVTRNLGATWTKLAEGRPWVTRVVVDPKNPNRVWTTHSGYRSGSPLPHVYGSTDGGRHWRNLSGNLPDAPVNDLVAARGGILYIATDQGVFTSTAHGGRWLRLGRGMPQVPVDDIEYDAGRHRLVAATFGRGFYELTTP
;
A
#
# COMPACT_ATOMS: atom_id res chain seq x y z
N MET A 1 54.78 2.34 -16.60
CA MET A 1 53.80 3.10 -17.41
C MET A 1 52.70 2.13 -17.76
N GLY A 2 51.59 2.19 -17.14
CA GLY A 2 50.47 1.29 -17.29
C GLY A 2 49.47 1.57 -16.20
N ARG A 3 48.59 2.53 -16.42
CA ARG A 3 47.50 2.84 -15.53
C ARG A 3 46.42 1.75 -15.66
N GLY A 4 46.30 0.91 -14.66
CA GLY A 4 45.16 0.05 -14.49
C GLY A 4 44.01 0.93 -13.97
N LEU A 5 42.99 1.15 -14.81
CA LEU A 5 41.68 1.58 -14.37
C LEU A 5 41.07 0.42 -13.59
N LEU A 6 40.96 0.58 -12.28
CA LEU A 6 39.92 -0.07 -11.53
C LEU A 6 38.57 0.59 -11.95
N SER A 7 37.88 -0.03 -12.87
CA SER A 7 36.45 0.17 -12.99
C SER A 7 35.86 -0.43 -11.74
N LEU A 8 35.56 0.39 -10.76
CA LEU A 8 34.48 0.09 -9.84
C LEU A 8 33.24 -0.05 -10.73
N VAL A 9 32.86 -1.27 -10.99
CA VAL A 9 31.49 -1.59 -11.21
C VAL A 9 30.82 -1.33 -9.85
N LEU A 10 30.39 -0.09 -9.65
CA LEU A 10 29.18 0.12 -8.88
C LEU A 10 28.15 -0.69 -9.66
N ALA A 11 27.91 -1.92 -9.21
CA ALA A 11 26.61 -2.46 -9.35
C ALA A 11 25.73 -1.46 -8.58
N ALA A 12 25.21 -0.47 -9.29
CA ALA A 12 23.91 0.03 -8.95
C ALA A 12 23.07 -1.24 -8.87
N VAL A 13 22.87 -1.72 -7.67
CA VAL A 13 21.64 -2.38 -7.33
C VAL A 13 20.64 -1.25 -7.50
N THR A 14 20.35 -0.91 -8.76
CA THR A 14 19.08 -0.37 -9.11
C THR A 14 18.16 -1.34 -8.41
N GLY A 15 17.44 -0.85 -7.45
CA GLY A 15 16.20 -1.46 -6.99
C GLY A 15 15.19 -1.42 -8.14
N ALA A 16 15.60 -1.85 -9.33
CA ALA A 16 14.71 -2.62 -10.08
C ALA A 16 14.30 -3.64 -9.03
N ALA A 17 13.11 -3.47 -8.42
CA ALA A 17 12.35 -4.64 -8.21
C ALA A 17 12.59 -5.41 -9.52
N LEU A 18 13.65 -6.15 -9.55
CA LEU A 18 13.72 -7.29 -10.39
C LEU A 18 12.47 -7.98 -9.98
N LEU A 19 11.41 -7.51 -10.61
CA LEU A 19 10.45 -8.40 -11.11
C LEU A 19 11.28 -9.47 -11.77
N VAL A 20 11.78 -10.35 -10.94
CA VAL A 20 11.88 -11.71 -11.34
C VAL A 20 10.43 -11.98 -11.71
N ALA A 21 10.05 -11.61 -12.92
CA ALA A 21 9.01 -12.30 -13.64
C ALA A 21 9.33 -13.73 -13.29
N PRO A 22 8.48 -14.46 -12.53
CA PRO A 22 8.83 -15.77 -11.99
C PRO A 22 9.49 -16.46 -13.15
N ALA A 23 10.79 -16.73 -13.03
CA ALA A 23 11.59 -17.26 -14.15
C ALA A 23 10.74 -18.35 -14.70
N ALA A 24 10.35 -18.29 -15.97
CA ALA A 24 9.31 -19.14 -16.52
C ALA A 24 9.69 -20.55 -16.11
N ALA A 25 9.01 -21.06 -15.09
CA ALA A 25 9.43 -22.28 -14.41
C ALA A 25 9.44 -23.32 -15.52
N THR A 26 10.57 -23.95 -15.75
CA THR A 26 10.68 -25.04 -16.72
C THR A 26 9.50 -25.97 -16.44
N PRO A 27 8.64 -26.25 -17.43
CA PRO A 27 7.46 -27.06 -17.20
C PRO A 27 7.87 -28.39 -16.57
N PRO A 28 7.17 -28.84 -15.53
CA PRO A 28 7.46 -30.13 -14.91
C PRO A 28 7.35 -31.26 -15.95
N PRO A 29 8.05 -32.36 -15.74
CA PRO A 29 7.96 -33.50 -16.65
C PRO A 29 6.50 -33.97 -16.78
N PRO A 30 6.10 -34.50 -17.94
CA PRO A 30 4.74 -34.98 -18.19
C PRO A 30 4.34 -36.02 -17.14
N GLY A 31 3.34 -35.70 -16.33
CA GLY A 31 2.83 -36.58 -15.27
C GLY A 31 2.57 -35.90 -13.94
N ASP A 32 3.28 -34.81 -13.61
CA ASP A 32 3.01 -34.01 -12.43
C ASP A 32 1.99 -32.91 -12.76
N VAL A 33 0.92 -32.85 -12.00
CA VAL A 33 -0.03 -31.74 -12.07
C VAL A 33 0.67 -30.52 -11.49
N TYR A 34 1.27 -29.68 -12.36
CA TYR A 34 1.85 -28.42 -11.97
C TYR A 34 0.76 -27.55 -11.33
N ARG A 35 0.85 -27.37 -10.03
CA ARG A 35 0.08 -26.35 -9.31
C ARG A 35 1.00 -25.16 -9.13
N PRO A 36 0.79 -24.07 -9.87
CA PRO A 36 1.62 -22.88 -9.64
C PRO A 36 1.46 -22.46 -8.18
N VAL A 37 2.57 -22.24 -7.51
CA VAL A 37 2.61 -21.57 -6.21
C VAL A 37 2.10 -20.15 -6.46
N ARG A 38 0.83 -19.90 -6.11
CA ARG A 38 0.23 -18.58 -6.25
C ARG A 38 0.35 -17.85 -4.92
N GLY A 39 1.44 -17.11 -4.78
CA GLY A 39 1.45 -15.99 -3.85
C GLY A 39 0.66 -14.80 -4.42
N PRO A 40 0.41 -13.75 -3.62
CA PRO A 40 -0.17 -12.52 -4.10
C PRO A 40 0.78 -11.91 -5.13
N SER A 41 0.24 -11.45 -6.27
CA SER A 41 1.06 -10.80 -7.29
C SER A 41 1.42 -9.35 -6.93
N ALA A 42 0.81 -8.83 -5.86
CA ALA A 42 1.04 -7.48 -5.35
C ALA A 42 0.56 -7.35 -3.90
N PRO A 43 1.05 -6.36 -3.14
CA PRO A 43 0.67 -6.12 -1.76
C PRO A 43 -0.84 -5.98 -1.53
N ALA A 44 -1.57 -5.34 -2.45
CA ALA A 44 -3.02 -5.21 -2.35
C ALA A 44 -3.75 -6.55 -2.38
N GLU A 45 -3.25 -7.55 -3.08
CA GLU A 45 -3.83 -8.90 -3.07
C GLU A 45 -3.57 -9.60 -1.75
N TYR A 46 -2.35 -9.50 -1.22
CA TYR A 46 -2.03 -10.00 0.11
C TYR A 46 -2.97 -9.41 1.17
N ARG A 47 -3.14 -8.10 1.19
CA ARG A 47 -4.04 -7.40 2.11
C ARG A 47 -5.49 -7.81 1.93
N TYR A 48 -5.95 -7.94 0.69
CA TYR A 48 -7.31 -8.40 0.42
C TYR A 48 -7.53 -9.82 0.94
N MET A 49 -6.64 -10.75 0.62
CA MET A 49 -6.70 -12.14 1.06
C MET A 49 -6.70 -12.24 2.58
N GLN A 50 -5.77 -11.56 3.24
CA GLN A 50 -5.68 -11.51 4.68
C GLN A 50 -7.00 -11.05 5.31
N LYS A 51 -7.65 -10.04 4.73
CA LYS A 51 -8.84 -9.39 5.30
C LYS A 51 -10.16 -10.01 4.88
N THR A 52 -10.18 -10.91 3.91
CA THR A 52 -11.40 -11.57 3.43
C THR A 52 -11.52 -13.03 3.82
N LEU A 53 -10.42 -13.77 3.96
CA LEU A 53 -10.46 -15.21 4.26
C LEU A 53 -11.03 -15.53 5.65
N PRO A 54 -11.94 -16.50 5.77
CA PRO A 54 -12.57 -17.32 4.73
C PRO A 54 -13.84 -16.68 4.13
N GLY A 55 -14.03 -15.40 4.24
CA GLY A 55 -15.17 -14.66 3.68
C GLY A 55 -14.98 -14.35 2.18
N GLU A 56 -16.03 -13.81 1.54
CA GLU A 56 -16.06 -13.59 0.09
C GLU A 56 -15.62 -12.21 -0.35
N SER A 57 -15.77 -11.18 0.50
CA SER A 57 -15.43 -9.81 0.16
C SER A 57 -15.26 -8.94 1.43
N ILE A 58 -14.62 -7.79 1.25
CA ILE A 58 -14.66 -6.71 2.25
C ILE A 58 -15.98 -5.97 2.05
N PRO A 59 -16.86 -5.89 3.06
CA PRO A 59 -18.12 -5.16 2.94
C PRO A 59 -17.87 -3.68 2.62
N ARG A 60 -18.79 -3.08 1.84
CA ARG A 60 -18.73 -1.64 1.59
C ARG A 60 -18.81 -0.87 2.91
N HIS A 61 -18.04 0.19 3.03
CA HIS A 61 -17.93 1.02 4.23
C HIS A 61 -17.46 0.28 5.50
N ALA A 62 -16.95 -0.96 5.41
CA ALA A 62 -16.52 -1.73 6.57
C ALA A 62 -15.52 -0.97 7.44
N HIS A 63 -14.52 -0.34 6.81
CA HIS A 63 -13.52 0.46 7.51
C HIS A 63 -14.14 1.69 8.22
N ASP A 64 -15.04 2.42 7.57
CA ASP A 64 -15.69 3.61 8.12
C ASP A 64 -16.64 3.25 9.27
N LEU A 65 -17.37 2.14 9.16
CA LEU A 65 -18.22 1.60 10.23
C LEU A 65 -17.40 1.17 11.45
N ALA A 66 -16.29 0.46 11.22
CA ALA A 66 -15.38 0.07 12.29
C ALA A 66 -14.73 1.29 12.96
N ALA A 67 -14.42 2.33 12.19
CA ALA A 67 -13.93 3.60 12.71
C ALA A 67 -14.97 4.32 13.60
N ALA A 68 -16.24 4.29 13.22
CA ALA A 68 -17.31 4.82 14.05
C ALA A 68 -17.40 4.07 15.38
N GLN A 69 -17.38 2.74 15.35
CA GLN A 69 -17.36 1.91 16.56
C GLN A 69 -16.14 2.20 17.44
N ALA A 70 -14.96 2.37 16.83
CA ALA A 70 -13.72 2.69 17.55
C ALA A 70 -13.82 4.04 18.29
N ARG A 71 -14.47 5.04 17.70
CA ARG A 71 -14.65 6.37 18.32
C ARG A 71 -15.54 6.37 19.56
N GLU A 72 -16.44 5.41 19.68
CA GLU A 72 -17.32 5.26 20.86
C GLU A 72 -16.57 4.70 22.07
N LEU A 73 -15.41 4.07 21.88
CA LEU A 73 -14.65 3.47 22.95
C LEU A 73 -13.90 4.53 23.79
N PRO A 74 -13.91 4.40 25.12
CA PRO A 74 -13.13 5.29 25.99
C PRO A 74 -11.63 5.20 25.66
N THR A 75 -10.96 6.34 25.72
CA THR A 75 -9.51 6.43 25.49
C THR A 75 -8.76 6.53 26.81
N VAL A 76 -7.73 5.73 26.98
CA VAL A 76 -6.82 5.71 28.14
C VAL A 76 -5.37 5.89 27.68
N GLY A 77 -4.48 6.22 28.63
CA GLY A 77 -3.05 6.39 28.37
C GLY A 77 -2.70 7.81 27.92
N GLY A 78 -1.44 7.96 27.52
CA GLY A 78 -0.82 9.24 27.15
C GLY A 78 -1.12 9.67 25.71
N ARG A 79 -0.15 10.40 25.13
CA ARG A 79 -0.20 10.84 23.74
C ARG A 79 0.84 10.09 22.93
N TRP A 80 0.43 9.52 21.81
CA TRP A 80 1.32 9.00 20.79
C TRP A 80 2.17 10.11 20.20
N LYS A 81 3.44 9.84 19.99
CA LYS A 81 4.40 10.74 19.34
C LYS A 81 4.92 10.06 18.08
N SER A 82 4.92 10.77 16.98
CA SER A 82 5.62 10.32 15.77
C SER A 82 7.13 10.32 16.04
N VAL A 83 7.80 9.25 15.62
CA VAL A 83 9.26 9.10 15.73
C VAL A 83 9.92 8.89 14.36
N GLY A 84 9.19 9.17 13.29
CA GLY A 84 9.68 9.10 11.91
C GLY A 84 9.26 7.81 11.18
N PRO A 85 9.79 7.59 9.98
CA PRO A 85 10.65 8.48 9.19
C PRO A 85 9.98 9.83 8.88
N THR A 86 10.79 10.87 8.71
CA THR A 86 10.30 12.16 8.22
C THR A 86 10.92 12.55 6.87
N ASP A 87 11.92 11.84 6.43
CA ASP A 87 12.72 12.02 5.21
C ASP A 87 12.44 10.96 4.15
N ILE A 88 11.74 9.89 4.53
CA ILE A 88 11.28 8.84 3.63
C ILE A 88 9.76 8.93 3.52
N GLY A 89 9.29 9.22 2.31
CA GLY A 89 7.87 9.38 2.02
C GLY A 89 7.15 8.04 1.83
N GLY A 90 6.04 8.11 1.15
CA GLY A 90 5.23 7.01 0.66
C GLY A 90 4.47 7.51 -0.57
N ARG A 91 3.56 6.71 -1.09
CA ARG A 91 2.87 6.96 -2.36
C ARG A 91 2.09 8.27 -2.38
N ILE A 92 2.36 9.10 -3.40
CA ILE A 92 1.63 10.32 -3.72
C ILE A 92 0.80 10.11 -4.98
N VAL A 93 -0.51 10.17 -4.84
CA VAL A 93 -1.46 9.89 -5.93
C VAL A 93 -1.98 11.14 -6.65
N SER A 94 -1.88 12.32 -6.02
CA SER A 94 -2.34 13.58 -6.62
C SER A 94 -1.63 14.80 -6.02
N LEU A 95 -1.40 15.80 -6.85
CA LEU A 95 -0.76 17.07 -6.50
C LEU A 95 -1.60 18.24 -6.97
N ALA A 96 -1.66 19.32 -6.19
CA ALA A 96 -2.30 20.57 -6.61
C ALA A 96 -1.55 21.79 -6.07
N LEU A 97 -1.42 22.84 -6.88
CA LEU A 97 -0.80 24.12 -6.51
C LEU A 97 -1.85 25.10 -5.99
N ASP A 98 -1.51 25.89 -4.97
CA ASP A 98 -2.37 26.96 -4.51
C ASP A 98 -2.34 28.12 -5.52
N PRO A 99 -3.47 28.50 -6.16
CA PRO A 99 -3.48 29.53 -7.18
C PRO A 99 -3.22 30.93 -6.62
N LYS A 100 -3.36 31.14 -5.32
CA LYS A 100 -3.19 32.44 -4.66
C LYS A 100 -1.84 32.59 -3.97
N ARG A 101 -1.22 31.48 -3.57
CA ARG A 101 0.01 31.46 -2.78
C ARG A 101 1.13 30.79 -3.56
N ALA A 102 2.13 31.57 -3.95
CA ALA A 102 3.33 31.00 -4.56
C ALA A 102 3.98 30.00 -3.59
N ASP A 103 4.67 29.01 -4.14
CA ASP A 103 5.39 27.98 -3.41
C ASP A 103 4.53 27.11 -2.47
N THR A 104 3.19 27.20 -2.61
CA THR A 104 2.25 26.36 -1.84
C THR A 104 1.75 25.22 -2.69
N LEU A 105 1.96 24.00 -2.19
CA LEU A 105 1.61 22.73 -2.83
C LEU A 105 0.82 21.86 -1.87
N TYR A 106 -0.19 21.17 -2.40
CA TYR A 106 -0.93 20.11 -1.69
C TYR A 106 -0.59 18.75 -2.31
N ALA A 107 -0.36 17.77 -1.45
CA ALA A 107 -0.03 16.42 -1.84
C ALA A 107 -0.98 15.44 -1.15
N ALA A 108 -1.67 14.63 -1.96
CA ALA A 108 -2.54 13.57 -1.49
C ALA A 108 -1.73 12.28 -1.39
N ALA A 109 -1.44 11.84 -0.17
CA ALA A 109 -0.77 10.57 0.10
C ALA A 109 -1.80 9.44 0.12
N ALA A 110 -1.54 8.34 -0.58
CA ALA A 110 -2.47 7.24 -0.80
C ALA A 110 -3.15 6.74 0.48
N SER A 111 -2.37 6.57 1.55
CA SER A 111 -2.84 6.09 2.86
C SER A 111 -2.48 7.03 4.02
N GLY A 112 -1.90 8.20 3.72
CA GLY A 112 -1.35 9.13 4.71
C GLY A 112 -2.12 10.43 4.88
N GLY A 113 -3.25 10.64 4.18
CA GLY A 113 -4.03 11.87 4.24
C GLY A 113 -3.52 12.98 3.32
N LEU A 114 -3.99 14.21 3.53
CA LEU A 114 -3.60 15.38 2.73
C LEU A 114 -2.55 16.23 3.43
N TRP A 115 -1.55 16.60 2.68
CA TRP A 115 -0.39 17.36 3.13
C TRP A 115 -0.24 18.67 2.39
N ARG A 116 0.28 19.69 3.06
CA ARG A 116 0.56 21.00 2.48
C ARG A 116 2.01 21.39 2.71
N SER A 117 2.66 21.83 1.65
CA SER A 117 3.92 22.57 1.68
C SER A 117 3.66 24.06 1.42
N THR A 118 4.48 24.94 2.02
CA THR A 118 4.48 26.39 1.78
C THR A 118 5.87 26.90 1.39
N ASP A 119 6.79 26.00 1.10
CA ASP A 119 8.19 26.24 0.80
C ASP A 119 8.66 25.52 -0.48
N ALA A 120 7.80 25.52 -1.49
CA ALA A 120 8.05 24.90 -2.79
C ALA A 120 8.32 23.39 -2.72
N GLY A 121 7.57 22.67 -1.89
CA GLY A 121 7.64 21.22 -1.78
C GLY A 121 8.82 20.70 -0.96
N GLN A 122 9.49 21.54 -0.18
CA GLN A 122 10.62 21.07 0.64
C GLN A 122 10.17 20.37 1.90
N THR A 123 9.12 20.89 2.56
CA THR A 123 8.56 20.32 3.79
C THR A 123 7.04 20.26 3.71
N PHE A 124 6.47 19.20 4.28
CA PHE A 124 5.04 18.97 4.29
C PHE A 124 4.48 18.85 5.70
N HIS A 125 3.30 19.42 5.91
CA HIS A 125 2.54 19.33 7.15
C HIS A 125 1.09 18.87 6.86
N SER A 126 0.57 18.00 7.69
CA SER A 126 -0.80 17.48 7.53
C SER A 126 -1.82 18.62 7.66
N VAL A 127 -2.78 18.65 6.74
CA VAL A 127 -3.93 19.55 6.73
C VAL A 127 -5.25 18.77 6.67
N TRP A 128 -5.21 17.48 6.99
CA TRP A 128 -6.35 16.58 6.98
C TRP A 128 -6.67 16.11 8.42
N PRO A 129 -7.96 15.97 8.78
CA PRO A 129 -8.33 15.52 10.12
C PRO A 129 -7.82 14.09 10.42
N ASP A 130 -7.08 13.93 11.52
CA ASP A 130 -6.54 12.64 11.93
C ASP A 130 -7.63 11.57 12.22
N SER A 131 -8.86 11.99 12.55
CA SER A 131 -9.97 11.10 12.87
C SER A 131 -10.79 10.62 11.66
N TRP A 132 -10.43 11.04 10.45
CA TRP A 132 -11.11 10.66 9.21
C TRP A 132 -10.28 9.65 8.43
N THR A 133 -10.88 9.05 7.39
CA THR A 133 -10.13 8.18 6.48
C THR A 133 -8.88 8.89 5.96
N GLN A 134 -7.76 8.22 5.99
CA GLN A 134 -6.51 8.75 5.45
C GLN A 134 -6.27 8.30 3.99
N ALA A 135 -7.23 7.58 3.41
CA ALA A 135 -7.18 7.13 2.02
C ALA A 135 -7.48 8.29 1.07
N MET A 136 -6.50 8.73 0.31
CA MET A 136 -6.64 9.84 -0.65
C MET A 136 -6.68 9.34 -2.09
N GLY A 137 -7.43 10.08 -2.94
CA GLY A 137 -7.48 9.79 -4.36
C GLY A 137 -7.10 10.98 -5.23
N ALA A 138 -7.74 12.13 -5.00
CA ALA A 138 -7.48 13.33 -5.80
C ALA A 138 -7.55 14.61 -4.96
N VAL A 139 -6.78 15.62 -5.35
CA VAL A 139 -6.85 16.98 -4.82
C VAL A 139 -6.87 17.98 -5.95
N ALA A 140 -7.71 19.02 -5.85
CA ALA A 140 -7.78 20.13 -6.78
C ALA A 140 -8.00 21.45 -6.05
N THR A 141 -7.56 22.56 -6.68
CA THR A 141 -7.68 23.91 -6.17
C THR A 141 -8.44 24.80 -7.15
N ALA A 142 -9.48 25.46 -6.68
CA ALA A 142 -10.19 26.46 -7.47
C ALA A 142 -9.42 27.79 -7.50
N PRO A 143 -9.65 28.68 -8.50
CA PRO A 143 -8.99 29.98 -8.61
C PRO A 143 -9.14 30.88 -7.38
N ASP A 144 -10.20 30.69 -6.59
CA ASP A 144 -10.44 31.40 -5.35
C ASP A 144 -9.68 30.81 -4.14
N GLY A 145 -8.91 29.74 -4.35
CA GLY A 145 -8.14 29.01 -3.31
C GLY A 145 -8.97 28.00 -2.55
N THR A 146 -10.21 27.72 -2.96
CA THR A 146 -11.00 26.61 -2.42
C THR A 146 -10.35 25.29 -2.80
N LEU A 147 -10.20 24.40 -1.81
CA LEU A 147 -9.69 23.04 -1.97
C LEU A 147 -10.84 22.06 -2.13
N TYR A 148 -10.68 21.12 -3.04
CA TYR A 148 -11.52 19.94 -3.20
C TYR A 148 -10.67 18.69 -3.08
N VAL A 149 -11.14 17.74 -2.30
CA VAL A 149 -10.47 16.46 -2.07
C VAL A 149 -11.44 15.32 -2.30
N GLY A 150 -11.02 14.37 -3.09
CA GLY A 150 -11.66 13.06 -3.23
C GLY A 150 -10.88 12.01 -2.49
N THR A 151 -11.56 11.21 -1.69
CA THR A 151 -10.96 10.15 -0.89
C THR A 151 -11.05 8.79 -1.58
N GLY A 152 -10.22 7.84 -1.13
CA GLY A 152 -10.09 6.50 -1.70
C GLY A 152 -9.09 6.45 -2.85
N GLU A 153 -8.11 5.57 -2.76
CA GLU A 153 -7.09 5.43 -3.79
C GLU A 153 -7.65 4.72 -5.01
N PRO A 154 -7.54 5.32 -6.21
CA PRO A 154 -8.07 4.74 -7.45
C PRO A 154 -7.14 3.69 -8.07
N ASN A 155 -5.86 3.69 -7.69
CA ASN A 155 -4.88 2.78 -8.25
C ASN A 155 -5.01 1.39 -7.62
N PRO A 156 -5.17 0.35 -8.39
CA PRO A 156 -5.43 -0.98 -7.87
C PRO A 156 -4.19 -1.75 -7.41
N GLY A 157 -3.02 -1.14 -7.47
CA GLY A 157 -1.75 -1.78 -7.15
C GLY A 157 -1.20 -1.41 -5.78
N GLY A 158 -0.03 -1.93 -5.50
CA GLY A 158 0.87 -1.39 -4.54
C GLY A 158 0.42 -1.33 -3.09
N GLY A 159 -0.16 -2.38 -2.54
CA GLY A 159 -0.33 -2.52 -1.09
C GLY A 159 -1.24 -1.51 -0.42
N SER A 160 -1.66 -0.52 -1.17
CA SER A 160 -2.56 0.43 -0.62
C SER A 160 -3.88 -0.24 -0.36
N ILE A 161 -4.26 -0.13 0.75
CA ILE A 161 -5.54 -0.17 1.36
C ILE A 161 -6.59 -1.04 0.74
N THR A 162 -7.08 -1.83 1.57
CA THR A 162 -8.29 -2.61 1.39
C THR A 162 -9.54 -1.86 1.84
N TYR A 163 -9.47 -0.56 2.14
CA TYR A 163 -10.64 0.24 2.52
C TYR A 163 -10.91 1.37 1.54
N GLU A 164 -12.19 1.66 1.41
CA GLU A 164 -12.72 2.67 0.49
C GLU A 164 -12.59 4.08 1.08
N GLY A 165 -12.64 5.08 0.20
CA GLY A 165 -12.84 6.47 0.58
C GLY A 165 -14.27 6.75 1.03
N THR A 166 -14.50 7.95 1.50
CA THR A 166 -15.78 8.42 2.05
C THR A 166 -16.35 9.58 1.24
N GLY A 167 -15.94 9.71 -0.02
CA GLY A 167 -16.46 10.68 -0.99
C GLY A 167 -15.65 11.96 -1.08
N MET A 168 -16.36 13.05 -1.36
CA MET A 168 -15.81 14.37 -1.67
C MET A 168 -15.86 15.32 -0.47
N TYR A 169 -14.84 16.17 -0.37
CA TYR A 169 -14.68 17.17 0.68
C TYR A 169 -14.23 18.51 0.13
N ARG A 170 -14.59 19.60 0.83
CA ARG A 170 -14.24 20.98 0.47
C ARG A 170 -13.69 21.73 1.67
N SER A 171 -12.64 22.55 1.44
CA SER A 171 -12.14 23.54 2.39
C SER A 171 -11.99 24.90 1.70
N THR A 172 -12.40 25.98 2.38
CA THR A 172 -12.25 27.37 1.90
C THR A 172 -11.18 28.14 2.65
N ASP A 173 -10.48 27.50 3.58
CA ASP A 173 -9.52 28.14 4.49
C ASP A 173 -8.11 27.51 4.44
N GLY A 174 -7.80 26.83 3.33
CA GLY A 174 -6.49 26.22 3.09
C GLY A 174 -6.26 24.93 3.88
N GLY A 175 -7.32 24.15 4.11
CA GLY A 175 -7.27 22.84 4.76
C GLY A 175 -7.39 22.89 6.28
N ARG A 176 -7.76 24.02 6.88
CA ARG A 176 -7.97 24.10 8.34
C ARG A 176 -9.29 23.49 8.77
N ASN A 177 -10.33 23.70 7.98
CA ASN A 177 -11.65 23.11 8.18
C ASN A 177 -12.15 22.48 6.90
N TRP A 178 -12.86 21.36 7.05
CA TRP A 178 -13.35 20.57 5.94
C TRP A 178 -14.84 20.29 6.06
N THR A 179 -15.54 20.31 4.94
CA THR A 179 -16.96 19.99 4.83
C THR A 179 -17.14 18.83 3.85
N PRO A 180 -17.79 17.72 4.24
CA PRO A 180 -18.17 16.68 3.30
C PRO A 180 -19.21 17.23 2.31
N ILE A 181 -19.06 16.91 1.03
CA ILE A 181 -19.91 17.45 -0.06
C ILE A 181 -20.50 16.35 -0.96
N GLY A 182 -20.57 15.10 -0.49
CA GLY A 182 -21.27 14.02 -1.20
C GLY A 182 -20.37 12.96 -1.83
N LEU A 183 -20.95 12.18 -2.74
CA LEU A 183 -20.32 11.03 -3.42
C LEU A 183 -19.74 9.99 -2.45
N ARG A 184 -20.45 9.73 -1.37
CA ARG A 184 -19.95 8.84 -0.29
C ARG A 184 -19.72 7.41 -0.78
N ASP A 185 -20.52 6.96 -1.75
CA ASP A 185 -20.46 5.60 -2.27
C ASP A 185 -19.51 5.45 -3.48
N SER A 186 -18.66 6.45 -3.73
CA SER A 186 -17.72 6.43 -4.86
C SER A 186 -16.58 5.40 -4.72
N GLY A 187 -16.32 4.91 -3.51
CA GLY A 187 -15.21 4.01 -3.22
C GLY A 187 -13.83 4.65 -3.42
N ALA A 188 -13.57 5.22 -4.59
CA ALA A 188 -12.38 6.00 -4.90
C ALA A 188 -12.68 7.13 -5.90
N ILE A 189 -12.13 8.31 -5.63
CA ILE A 189 -12.15 9.46 -6.53
C ILE A 189 -10.78 9.60 -7.19
N SER A 190 -10.73 9.43 -8.51
CA SER A 190 -9.47 9.40 -9.27
C SER A 190 -9.03 10.74 -9.87
N ALA A 191 -9.98 11.62 -10.15
CA ALA A 191 -9.68 12.95 -10.67
C ALA A 191 -10.77 13.97 -10.30
N ILE A 192 -10.35 15.20 -10.11
CA ILE A 192 -11.22 16.36 -9.88
C ILE A 192 -10.76 17.46 -10.83
N THR A 193 -11.65 17.94 -11.69
CA THR A 193 -11.37 19.04 -12.60
C THR A 193 -12.36 20.17 -12.37
N ILE A 194 -11.84 21.37 -12.18
CA ILE A 194 -12.63 22.58 -12.00
C ILE A 194 -12.66 23.31 -13.33
N ASP A 195 -13.86 23.66 -13.80
CA ASP A 195 -14.02 24.39 -15.03
C ASP A 195 -13.38 25.78 -14.92
N PRO A 196 -12.34 26.10 -15.73
CA PRO A 196 -11.66 27.38 -15.65
C PRO A 196 -12.58 28.58 -16.01
N ALA A 197 -13.59 28.35 -16.83
CA ALA A 197 -14.56 29.39 -17.23
C ALA A 197 -15.66 29.61 -16.15
N ASN A 198 -15.94 28.58 -15.36
CA ASN A 198 -16.92 28.66 -14.27
C ASN A 198 -16.45 27.82 -13.05
N PRO A 199 -15.73 28.41 -12.09
CA PRO A 199 -15.19 27.67 -10.95
C PRO A 199 -16.22 27.03 -10.01
N ARG A 200 -17.52 27.33 -10.16
CA ARG A 200 -18.58 26.59 -9.46
C ARG A 200 -18.94 25.28 -10.14
N ARG A 201 -18.53 25.10 -11.39
CA ARG A 201 -18.71 23.86 -12.13
C ARG A 201 -17.52 22.96 -11.89
N ILE A 202 -17.79 21.78 -11.32
CA ILE A 202 -16.78 20.81 -10.93
C ILE A 202 -17.13 19.47 -11.55
N TYR A 203 -16.15 18.82 -12.12
CA TYR A 203 -16.25 17.46 -12.65
C TYR A 203 -15.41 16.50 -11.81
N VAL A 204 -15.95 15.32 -11.56
CA VAL A 204 -15.30 14.29 -10.73
C VAL A 204 -15.35 12.97 -11.48
N ALA A 205 -14.18 12.32 -11.58
CA ALA A 205 -14.07 10.96 -12.03
C ALA A 205 -14.10 10.01 -10.81
N ALA A 206 -15.17 9.22 -10.68
CA ALA A 206 -15.35 8.23 -9.63
C ALA A 206 -15.02 6.83 -10.16
N ALA A 207 -13.89 6.28 -9.70
CA ALA A 207 -13.39 4.98 -10.16
C ALA A 207 -14.13 3.81 -9.52
N GLY A 208 -14.77 4.01 -8.39
CA GLY A 208 -15.45 2.96 -7.64
C GLY A 208 -14.52 2.14 -6.75
N SER A 209 -15.10 1.24 -6.00
CA SER A 209 -14.37 0.25 -5.20
C SER A 209 -13.46 -0.59 -6.08
N LEU A 210 -12.30 -0.96 -5.53
CA LEU A 210 -11.37 -1.85 -6.21
C LEU A 210 -11.91 -3.29 -6.32
N TYR A 211 -12.58 -3.75 -5.28
CA TYR A 211 -12.98 -5.16 -5.12
C TYR A 211 -14.47 -5.41 -5.37
N ASN A 212 -15.31 -4.43 -5.10
CA ASN A 212 -16.76 -4.55 -5.17
C ASN A 212 -17.33 -3.86 -6.41
N GLY A 213 -18.42 -4.39 -6.97
CA GLY A 213 -19.20 -3.74 -8.01
C GLY A 213 -20.14 -2.65 -7.45
N GLY A 214 -20.75 -1.88 -8.34
CA GLY A 214 -21.77 -0.87 -8.01
C GLY A 214 -21.22 0.41 -7.37
N GLY A 215 -22.10 1.17 -6.68
CA GLY A 215 -21.81 2.46 -6.07
C GLY A 215 -21.78 3.63 -7.03
N ASP A 216 -21.24 4.75 -6.56
CA ASP A 216 -21.13 5.98 -7.32
C ASP A 216 -19.92 5.92 -8.26
N ARG A 217 -20.11 5.29 -9.44
CA ARG A 217 -19.07 5.15 -10.49
C ARG A 217 -19.43 5.99 -11.69
N GLY A 218 -18.41 6.46 -12.40
CA GLY A 218 -18.55 7.25 -13.62
C GLY A 218 -18.13 8.70 -13.45
N VAL A 219 -18.61 9.60 -14.31
CA VAL A 219 -18.32 11.03 -14.22
C VAL A 219 -19.50 11.76 -13.61
N TYR A 220 -19.19 12.59 -12.62
CA TYR A 220 -20.15 13.44 -11.93
C TYR A 220 -19.85 14.92 -12.19
N ARG A 221 -20.92 15.72 -12.28
CA ARG A 221 -20.86 17.18 -12.42
C ARG A 221 -21.58 17.83 -11.24
N SER A 222 -20.97 18.87 -10.70
CA SER A 222 -21.64 19.87 -9.85
C SER A 222 -21.64 21.20 -10.56
N GLN A 223 -22.73 21.96 -10.45
CA GLN A 223 -22.85 23.33 -10.99
C GLN A 223 -22.86 24.40 -9.89
N ASP A 224 -22.79 23.98 -8.63
CA ASP A 224 -22.99 24.82 -7.44
C ASP A 224 -21.83 24.76 -6.43
N GLY A 225 -20.64 24.34 -6.88
CA GLY A 225 -19.45 24.24 -6.04
C GLY A 225 -19.45 23.02 -5.12
N GLY A 226 -20.09 21.93 -5.56
CA GLY A 226 -20.15 20.66 -4.86
C GLY A 226 -21.31 20.51 -3.89
N ALA A 227 -22.31 21.41 -3.91
CA ALA A 227 -23.49 21.28 -3.04
C ALA A 227 -24.42 20.16 -3.55
N THR A 228 -24.53 20.00 -4.86
CA THR A 228 -25.27 18.91 -5.51
C THR A 228 -24.44 18.26 -6.62
N TRP A 229 -24.72 16.99 -6.91
CA TRP A 229 -24.02 16.18 -7.90
C TRP A 229 -24.99 15.46 -8.84
N GLU A 230 -24.65 15.49 -10.11
CA GLU A 230 -25.34 14.76 -11.17
C GLU A 230 -24.36 13.81 -11.87
N ARG A 231 -24.75 12.55 -12.08
CA ARG A 231 -23.95 11.63 -12.87
C ARG A 231 -24.21 11.85 -14.36
N ILE A 232 -23.22 12.39 -15.06
CA ILE A 232 -23.31 12.74 -16.49
C ILE A 232 -22.75 11.67 -17.43
N LEU A 233 -21.91 10.74 -16.92
CA LEU A 233 -21.44 9.56 -17.67
C LEU A 233 -21.44 8.34 -16.75
N ALA A 234 -22.28 7.37 -17.05
CA ALA A 234 -22.35 6.09 -16.34
C ALA A 234 -21.38 5.07 -16.95
N GLY A 235 -20.94 4.13 -16.14
CA GLY A 235 -20.19 2.97 -16.61
C GLY A 235 -21.05 2.01 -17.42
N ALA A 236 -20.44 1.23 -18.30
CA ALA A 236 -21.12 0.21 -19.12
C ALA A 236 -21.65 -0.96 -18.27
N ASN A 237 -21.10 -1.17 -17.09
CA ASN A 237 -21.50 -2.17 -16.11
C ASN A 237 -21.17 -1.73 -14.70
N GLU A 238 -21.48 -2.54 -13.70
CA GLU A 238 -21.26 -2.22 -12.28
C GLU A 238 -19.78 -2.12 -11.86
N PHE A 239 -18.84 -2.51 -12.69
CA PHE A 239 -17.40 -2.46 -12.43
C PHE A 239 -16.69 -1.32 -13.18
N THR A 240 -17.34 -0.73 -14.19
CA THR A 240 -16.77 0.37 -14.95
C THR A 240 -16.87 1.67 -14.18
N GLY A 241 -15.72 2.31 -13.90
CA GLY A 241 -15.63 3.63 -13.30
C GLY A 241 -14.82 4.60 -14.16
N ALA A 242 -14.80 5.88 -13.78
CA ALA A 242 -13.99 6.90 -14.46
C ALA A 242 -12.63 7.06 -13.76
N THR A 243 -11.56 7.18 -14.55
CA THR A 243 -10.19 7.41 -14.04
C THR A 243 -9.65 8.78 -14.33
N GLU A 244 -10.13 9.43 -15.41
CA GLU A 244 -9.74 10.77 -15.82
C GLU A 244 -10.98 11.58 -16.21
N ILE A 245 -10.91 12.88 -15.98
CA ILE A 245 -11.82 13.88 -16.52
C ILE A 245 -11.04 15.17 -16.79
N VAL A 246 -11.06 15.65 -18.02
CA VAL A 246 -10.35 16.85 -18.48
C VAL A 246 -11.34 17.80 -19.09
N VAL A 247 -11.21 19.09 -18.79
CA VAL A 247 -11.93 20.20 -19.43
C VAL A 247 -10.97 20.94 -20.33
N GLU A 248 -11.28 21.01 -21.63
CA GLU A 248 -10.49 21.72 -22.62
C GLU A 248 -11.40 22.60 -23.50
N GLY A 249 -11.46 23.88 -23.17
CA GLY A 249 -12.44 24.80 -23.82
C GLY A 249 -13.87 24.35 -23.56
N ASP A 250 -14.62 24.09 -24.63
CA ASP A 250 -16.01 23.61 -24.57
C ASP A 250 -16.11 22.08 -24.52
N ARG A 251 -14.99 21.38 -24.60
CA ARG A 251 -14.95 19.93 -24.65
C ARG A 251 -14.61 19.33 -23.29
N LEU A 252 -15.26 18.23 -23.00
CA LEU A 252 -14.91 17.35 -21.90
C LEU A 252 -14.36 16.03 -22.45
N TYR A 253 -13.30 15.53 -21.82
CA TYR A 253 -12.76 14.21 -22.10
C TYR A 253 -12.78 13.37 -20.85
N ALA A 254 -13.28 12.16 -20.93
CA ALA A 254 -13.32 11.22 -19.82
C ALA A 254 -12.68 9.89 -20.22
N VAL A 255 -11.95 9.28 -19.29
CA VAL A 255 -11.46 7.92 -19.45
C VAL A 255 -12.25 7.01 -18.52
N MET A 256 -12.88 6.02 -19.12
CA MET A 256 -13.58 4.96 -18.39
C MET A 256 -12.75 3.70 -18.35
N TRP A 257 -12.78 3.00 -17.22
CA TRP A 257 -12.02 1.79 -16.99
C TRP A 257 -12.86 0.72 -16.31
N ASP A 258 -12.96 -0.45 -16.96
CA ASP A 258 -13.59 -1.65 -16.45
C ASP A 258 -12.52 -2.50 -15.74
N LYS A 259 -12.65 -2.68 -14.43
CA LYS A 259 -11.67 -3.39 -13.63
C LYS A 259 -12.31 -4.29 -12.58
N ARG A 260 -11.70 -5.43 -12.34
CA ARG A 260 -12.05 -6.34 -11.25
C ARG A 260 -10.76 -6.89 -10.64
N ARG A 261 -10.63 -6.75 -9.36
CA ARG A 261 -9.44 -7.25 -8.66
C ARG A 261 -9.83 -8.05 -7.44
N ARG A 262 -10.32 -9.24 -7.70
CA ARG A 262 -10.56 -10.25 -6.67
C ARG A 262 -9.62 -11.43 -6.93
N PRO A 263 -9.30 -12.25 -5.93
CA PRO A 263 -8.46 -13.44 -6.12
C PRO A 263 -8.97 -14.41 -7.18
N ASP A 264 -10.30 -14.55 -7.28
CA ASP A 264 -10.99 -15.43 -8.25
C ASP A 264 -11.08 -14.83 -9.65
N LEU A 265 -11.04 -13.51 -9.77
CA LEU A 265 -11.23 -12.82 -11.04
C LEU A 265 -10.40 -11.54 -11.09
N ARG A 266 -9.28 -11.62 -11.77
CA ARG A 266 -8.40 -10.47 -12.04
C ARG A 266 -8.53 -10.08 -13.49
N THR A 267 -9.08 -8.91 -13.75
CA THR A 267 -9.00 -8.27 -15.05
C THR A 267 -8.80 -6.77 -14.84
N TYR A 268 -7.88 -6.23 -15.60
CA TYR A 268 -7.59 -4.81 -15.61
C TYR A 268 -8.13 -4.14 -16.87
N GLY A 269 -9.16 -4.72 -17.47
CA GLY A 269 -9.83 -4.20 -18.65
C GLY A 269 -11.17 -4.86 -18.89
N GLY A 270 -11.90 -4.32 -19.86
CA GLY A 270 -13.21 -4.83 -20.25
C GLY A 270 -13.90 -3.93 -21.27
N VAL A 271 -15.10 -4.32 -21.64
CA VAL A 271 -15.93 -3.63 -22.66
C VAL A 271 -16.29 -2.19 -22.28
N GLY A 272 -16.23 -1.86 -20.99
CA GLY A 272 -16.49 -0.52 -20.48
C GLY A 272 -15.30 0.43 -20.60
N SER A 273 -14.09 -0.07 -20.88
CA SER A 273 -12.89 0.76 -20.99
C SER A 273 -12.89 1.57 -22.30
N GLY A 274 -12.46 2.83 -22.22
CA GLY A 274 -12.34 3.68 -23.40
C GLY A 274 -12.24 5.16 -23.07
N VAL A 275 -11.97 5.95 -24.12
CA VAL A 275 -11.94 7.41 -24.06
C VAL A 275 -13.28 7.94 -24.60
N PHE A 276 -13.84 8.93 -23.91
CA PHE A 276 -15.13 9.55 -24.26
C PHE A 276 -14.97 11.06 -24.35
N ARG A 277 -15.69 11.68 -25.29
CA ARG A 277 -15.73 13.14 -25.46
C ARG A 277 -17.16 13.63 -25.40
N SER A 278 -17.38 14.77 -24.76
CA SER A 278 -18.60 15.59 -24.83
C SER A 278 -18.26 16.98 -25.36
N SER A 279 -19.15 17.57 -26.18
CA SER A 279 -19.04 18.93 -26.69
C SER A 279 -20.22 19.82 -26.25
N ASP A 280 -21.01 19.34 -25.30
CA ASP A 280 -22.21 19.98 -24.77
C ASP A 280 -22.24 20.07 -23.23
N GLY A 281 -21.05 20.09 -22.62
CA GLY A 281 -20.90 20.21 -21.18
C GLY A 281 -21.26 18.93 -20.40
N GLY A 282 -21.30 17.78 -21.08
CA GLY A 282 -21.56 16.48 -20.47
C GLY A 282 -22.98 15.98 -20.62
N GLU A 283 -23.84 16.65 -21.42
CA GLU A 283 -25.20 16.19 -21.68
C GLU A 283 -25.21 14.94 -22.58
N THR A 284 -24.31 14.90 -23.57
CA THR A 284 -24.10 13.72 -24.41
C THR A 284 -22.63 13.36 -24.53
N TRP A 285 -22.37 12.07 -24.70
CA TRP A 285 -21.01 11.52 -24.75
C TRP A 285 -20.83 10.62 -25.96
N GLN A 286 -19.72 10.81 -26.65
CA GLN A 286 -19.27 9.96 -27.75
C GLN A 286 -18.03 9.18 -27.32
N ARG A 287 -18.04 7.85 -27.47
CA ARG A 287 -16.82 7.05 -27.35
C ARG A 287 -15.92 7.33 -28.53
N LEU A 288 -14.68 7.71 -28.27
CA LEU A 288 -13.68 7.94 -29.31
C LEU A 288 -13.16 6.62 -29.88
N GLY A 289 -12.94 6.59 -31.17
CA GLY A 289 -12.36 5.48 -31.93
C GLY A 289 -11.25 6.03 -32.83
N GLY A 290 -11.47 6.04 -34.15
CA GLY A 290 -10.62 6.72 -35.12
C GLY A 290 -9.15 6.28 -35.15
N GLY A 291 -8.85 5.05 -34.73
CA GLY A 291 -7.49 4.52 -34.60
C GLY A 291 -7.12 4.00 -33.23
N LEU A 292 -7.87 4.38 -32.18
CA LEU A 292 -7.75 3.71 -30.86
C LEU A 292 -8.23 2.26 -30.93
N PRO A 293 -7.79 1.39 -30.01
CA PRO A 293 -8.26 0.02 -29.92
C PRO A 293 -9.78 -0.07 -29.88
N ALA A 294 -10.33 -1.00 -30.68
CA ALA A 294 -11.77 -1.25 -30.73
C ALA A 294 -12.30 -1.66 -29.35
N GLN A 295 -13.54 -1.29 -29.07
CA GLN A 295 -14.21 -1.72 -27.84
C GLN A 295 -14.17 -3.23 -27.70
N GLY A 296 -13.73 -3.71 -26.54
CA GLY A 296 -13.63 -5.16 -26.32
C GLY A 296 -13.09 -5.50 -24.93
N PRO A 297 -13.12 -6.78 -24.57
CA PRO A 297 -12.66 -7.24 -23.26
C PRO A 297 -11.15 -7.09 -23.06
N GLY A 298 -10.38 -6.92 -24.13
CA GLY A 298 -8.92 -6.78 -24.08
C GLY A 298 -8.43 -5.35 -23.80
N VAL A 299 -9.32 -4.34 -23.80
CA VAL A 299 -8.94 -2.95 -23.55
C VAL A 299 -8.78 -2.72 -22.05
N GLY A 300 -7.56 -2.40 -21.63
CA GLY A 300 -7.20 -2.16 -20.25
C GLY A 300 -7.30 -0.70 -19.84
N ARG A 301 -6.40 -0.28 -18.95
CA ARG A 301 -6.30 1.09 -18.47
C ARG A 301 -5.75 1.99 -19.56
N ILE A 302 -6.31 3.19 -19.65
CA ILE A 302 -5.87 4.23 -20.56
C ILE A 302 -5.48 5.46 -19.72
N GLY A 303 -4.35 6.08 -20.03
CA GLY A 303 -3.98 7.41 -19.58
C GLY A 303 -4.17 8.39 -20.72
N LEU A 304 -4.69 9.58 -20.43
CA LEU A 304 -5.01 10.62 -21.42
C LEU A 304 -4.44 11.95 -21.01
N ALA A 305 -3.80 12.65 -21.96
CA ALA A 305 -3.43 14.05 -21.84
C ALA A 305 -4.03 14.86 -22.99
N VAL A 306 -4.45 16.08 -22.68
CA VAL A 306 -5.15 16.97 -23.64
C VAL A 306 -4.56 18.37 -23.56
N ALA A 307 -4.23 18.95 -24.70
CA ALA A 307 -3.79 20.34 -24.86
C ALA A 307 -4.32 20.90 -26.21
N GLY A 308 -5.44 21.61 -26.17
CA GLY A 308 -6.15 22.03 -27.36
C GLY A 308 -6.65 20.86 -28.19
N ASP A 309 -6.23 20.79 -29.44
CA ASP A 309 -6.53 19.67 -30.35
C ASP A 309 -5.47 18.56 -30.33
N ARG A 310 -4.35 18.78 -29.61
CA ARG A 310 -3.32 17.77 -29.42
C ARG A 310 -3.65 16.88 -28.22
N LEU A 311 -3.78 15.58 -28.46
CA LEU A 311 -4.04 14.58 -27.43
C LEU A 311 -3.03 13.45 -27.51
N TYR A 312 -2.70 12.88 -26.35
CA TYR A 312 -1.93 11.64 -26.24
C TYR A 312 -2.65 10.65 -25.36
N ALA A 313 -2.57 9.38 -25.74
CA ALA A 313 -3.12 8.29 -24.94
C ALA A 313 -2.11 7.13 -24.84
N ILE A 314 -1.81 6.70 -23.61
CA ILE A 314 -1.17 5.42 -23.36
C ILE A 314 -2.26 4.39 -23.11
N VAL A 315 -2.21 3.26 -23.82
CA VAL A 315 -3.19 2.19 -23.71
C VAL A 315 -2.50 0.93 -23.22
N ASN A 316 -3.11 0.29 -22.23
CA ASN A 316 -2.68 -0.99 -21.72
C ASN A 316 -3.75 -2.06 -22.01
N LYS A 317 -3.34 -3.33 -22.05
CA LYS A 317 -4.24 -4.47 -22.20
C LYS A 317 -4.88 -4.86 -20.88
N ALA A 318 -5.90 -5.69 -20.95
CA ALA A 318 -6.60 -6.20 -19.77
C ALA A 318 -5.75 -7.09 -18.85
N ASP A 319 -4.63 -7.60 -19.34
CA ASP A 319 -3.63 -8.33 -18.55
C ASP A 319 -2.58 -7.42 -17.89
N GLY A 320 -2.64 -6.10 -18.17
CA GLY A 320 -1.72 -5.10 -17.64
C GLY A 320 -0.51 -4.80 -18.52
N SER A 321 -0.30 -5.54 -19.59
CA SER A 321 0.80 -5.27 -20.52
C SER A 321 0.54 -4.06 -21.40
N PHE A 322 1.60 -3.42 -21.86
CA PHE A 322 1.54 -2.29 -22.79
C PHE A 322 0.89 -2.69 -24.12
N GLU A 323 -0.03 -1.87 -24.63
CA GLU A 323 -0.66 -2.05 -25.94
C GLU A 323 -0.12 -1.06 -26.95
N GLY A 324 -0.01 0.23 -26.61
CA GLY A 324 0.49 1.23 -27.52
C GLY A 324 0.38 2.65 -26.97
N PHE A 325 1.13 3.56 -27.62
CA PHE A 325 1.03 4.99 -27.41
C PHE A 325 0.44 5.66 -28.65
N TYR A 326 -0.53 6.54 -28.45
CA TYR A 326 -1.33 7.13 -29.51
C TYR A 326 -1.32 8.65 -29.41
N ALA A 327 -1.34 9.31 -30.58
CA ALA A 327 -1.44 10.75 -30.71
C ALA A 327 -2.61 11.14 -31.62
N SER A 328 -3.27 12.26 -31.29
CA SER A 328 -4.27 12.92 -32.11
C SER A 328 -3.92 14.41 -32.24
N SER A 329 -4.25 15.02 -33.40
CA SER A 329 -4.09 16.45 -33.65
C SER A 329 -5.39 17.12 -34.06
N ASP A 330 -6.53 16.44 -33.91
CA ASP A 330 -7.86 16.91 -34.34
C ASP A 330 -8.90 16.75 -33.21
N GLY A 331 -8.44 16.85 -31.94
CA GLY A 331 -9.32 16.76 -30.79
C GLY A 331 -9.85 15.36 -30.52
N GLY A 332 -9.21 14.33 -31.06
CA GLY A 332 -9.52 12.93 -30.83
C GLY A 332 -10.45 12.31 -31.88
N ASP A 333 -10.71 12.99 -33.01
CA ASP A 333 -11.49 12.42 -34.11
C ASP A 333 -10.71 11.29 -34.80
N THR A 334 -9.40 11.51 -35.02
CA THR A 334 -8.49 10.47 -35.52
C THR A 334 -7.28 10.30 -34.61
N TRP A 335 -6.78 9.08 -34.54
CA TRP A 335 -5.63 8.70 -33.72
C TRP A 335 -4.61 7.93 -34.56
N THR A 336 -3.36 8.29 -34.39
CA THR A 336 -2.23 7.54 -34.94
C THR A 336 -1.54 6.78 -33.84
N ARG A 337 -1.43 5.46 -33.99
CA ARG A 337 -0.56 4.66 -33.12
C ARG A 337 0.89 4.97 -33.47
N LEU A 338 1.64 5.44 -32.50
CA LEU A 338 3.04 5.77 -32.66
C LEU A 338 3.90 4.48 -32.73
N PRO A 339 5.13 4.56 -33.23
CA PRO A 339 6.01 3.40 -33.32
C PRO A 339 6.22 2.73 -31.95
N ASP A 340 6.34 1.41 -31.96
CA ASP A 340 6.67 0.66 -30.75
C ASP A 340 8.04 1.08 -30.23
N ASN A 341 8.10 1.27 -28.92
CA ASN A 341 9.33 1.63 -28.21
C ASN A 341 9.54 0.70 -27.03
N GLN A 342 10.77 0.20 -26.89
CA GLN A 342 11.09 -0.76 -25.83
C GLN A 342 11.06 -0.12 -24.46
N ASP A 343 11.50 1.15 -24.32
CA ASP A 343 11.49 1.84 -23.03
C ASP A 343 10.06 2.02 -22.51
N LEU A 344 9.07 2.32 -23.39
CA LEU A 344 7.65 2.34 -23.02
C LEU A 344 7.16 0.98 -22.54
N THR A 345 7.53 -0.08 -23.27
CA THR A 345 7.15 -1.45 -22.91
C THR A 345 7.74 -1.85 -21.55
N ASP A 346 9.02 -1.57 -21.33
CA ASP A 346 9.73 -1.90 -20.10
C ASP A 346 9.21 -1.06 -18.92
N SER A 347 8.96 0.23 -19.12
CA SER A 347 8.42 1.12 -18.09
C SER A 347 7.00 0.74 -17.68
N GLN A 348 6.15 0.29 -18.60
CA GLN A 348 4.82 -0.22 -18.26
C GLN A 348 4.87 -1.64 -17.71
N SER A 349 5.83 -2.47 -18.14
CA SER A 349 6.00 -3.84 -17.73
C SER A 349 4.69 -4.64 -17.81
N SER A 350 4.31 -5.37 -16.75
CA SER A 350 3.00 -5.97 -16.55
C SER A 350 2.10 -5.13 -15.63
N PHE A 351 2.50 -3.89 -15.31
CA PHE A 351 1.85 -2.99 -14.35
C PHE A 351 1.22 -1.75 -15.00
N GLY A 352 1.04 -1.72 -16.30
CA GLY A 352 0.39 -0.61 -16.97
C GLY A 352 -1.01 -0.28 -16.43
N TRP A 353 -1.67 -1.27 -15.82
CA TRP A 353 -2.93 -1.08 -15.10
C TRP A 353 -2.77 -0.20 -13.84
N TRP A 354 -1.56 -0.06 -13.32
CA TRP A 354 -1.29 0.76 -12.13
C TRP A 354 -0.97 2.20 -12.49
N PHE A 355 -0.19 2.44 -13.52
CA PHE A 355 0.25 3.77 -13.92
C PHE A 355 -0.83 4.53 -14.69
N GLY A 356 -0.95 4.32 -15.99
CA GLY A 356 -1.99 4.91 -16.85
C GLY A 356 -2.08 6.43 -16.73
N LYS A 357 -0.94 7.16 -16.78
CA LYS A 357 -0.85 8.60 -16.70
C LYS A 357 0.05 9.14 -17.80
N VAL A 358 -0.40 10.23 -18.42
CA VAL A 358 0.34 11.01 -19.43
C VAL A 358 0.20 12.48 -19.08
N TRP A 359 1.26 13.25 -19.25
CA TRP A 359 1.26 14.69 -19.04
C TRP A 359 1.92 15.42 -20.19
N ILE A 360 1.31 16.49 -20.68
CA ILE A 360 1.86 17.39 -21.70
C ILE A 360 2.41 18.63 -21.00
N ASP A 361 3.62 19.06 -21.37
CA ASP A 361 4.12 20.36 -20.93
C ASP A 361 3.19 21.46 -21.49
N PRO A 362 2.60 22.31 -20.65
CA PRO A 362 1.61 23.31 -21.08
C PRO A 362 2.16 24.37 -22.06
N ARG A 363 3.45 24.35 -22.39
CA ARG A 363 4.12 25.27 -23.32
C ARG A 363 4.61 24.63 -24.59
N ASP A 364 4.62 23.30 -24.62
CA ASP A 364 5.18 22.54 -25.72
C ASP A 364 4.45 21.21 -25.82
N THR A 365 3.53 21.16 -26.77
CA THR A 365 2.67 19.99 -26.94
C THR A 365 3.38 18.74 -27.42
N GLU A 366 4.63 18.87 -27.90
CA GLU A 366 5.45 17.73 -28.27
C GLU A 366 6.33 17.22 -27.09
N HIS A 367 6.39 18.00 -25.98
CA HIS A 367 7.08 17.59 -24.76
C HIS A 367 6.10 16.90 -23.83
N VAL A 368 6.24 15.56 -23.72
CA VAL A 368 5.29 14.69 -23.03
C VAL A 368 6.01 13.78 -22.05
N HIS A 369 5.41 13.62 -20.87
CA HIS A 369 5.87 12.67 -19.86
C HIS A 369 4.86 11.54 -19.70
N VAL A 370 5.37 10.31 -19.50
CA VAL A 370 4.58 9.10 -19.28
C VAL A 370 4.98 8.47 -17.96
N ALA A 371 3.98 8.22 -17.11
CA ALA A 371 4.17 7.46 -15.87
C ALA A 371 4.38 5.98 -16.15
N GLY A 372 5.29 5.41 -15.42
CA GLY A 372 5.58 3.98 -15.38
C GLY A 372 6.47 3.69 -14.18
N VAL A 373 7.10 2.54 -14.17
CA VAL A 373 8.21 2.25 -13.26
C VAL A 373 9.27 3.34 -13.41
N ALA A 374 9.72 3.62 -14.64
CA ALA A 374 10.50 4.80 -14.96
C ALA A 374 9.60 5.96 -15.45
N LEU A 375 9.99 7.20 -15.18
CA LEU A 375 9.42 8.36 -15.84
C LEU A 375 10.01 8.48 -17.24
N LEU A 376 9.19 8.36 -18.26
CA LEU A 376 9.60 8.52 -19.63
C LEU A 376 9.26 9.90 -20.17
N THR A 377 10.17 10.48 -20.93
CA THR A 377 10.02 11.79 -21.54
C THR A 377 10.30 11.74 -23.04
N THR A 378 9.43 12.35 -23.83
CA THR A 378 9.64 12.66 -25.24
C THR A 378 9.62 14.16 -25.47
N LYS A 379 10.36 14.66 -26.46
CA LYS A 379 10.39 16.08 -26.88
C LYS A 379 10.02 16.26 -28.35
N ASP A 380 9.60 15.21 -28.99
CA ASP A 380 9.25 15.12 -30.41
C ASP A 380 7.90 14.40 -30.61
N GLY A 381 7.04 14.48 -29.63
CA GLY A 381 5.67 13.97 -29.71
C GLY A 381 5.58 12.44 -29.69
N GLY A 382 6.63 11.75 -29.24
CA GLY A 382 6.66 10.30 -29.09
C GLY A 382 7.49 9.55 -30.10
N ASP A 383 8.25 10.25 -30.96
CA ASP A 383 9.18 9.61 -31.90
C ASP A 383 10.40 9.01 -31.17
N THR A 384 10.93 9.75 -30.17
CA THR A 384 12.03 9.27 -29.31
C THR A 384 11.70 9.43 -27.83
N TRP A 385 12.28 8.56 -27.00
CA TRP A 385 12.05 8.53 -25.55
C TRP A 385 13.34 8.48 -24.75
N THR A 386 13.30 9.08 -23.58
CA THR A 386 14.38 9.02 -22.58
C THR A 386 13.78 8.67 -21.22
N ALA A 387 14.45 7.79 -20.49
CA ALA A 387 14.09 7.48 -19.12
C ALA A 387 14.86 8.38 -18.14
N ASP A 388 14.20 8.90 -17.13
CA ASP A 388 14.82 9.60 -15.98
C ASP A 388 14.51 8.82 -14.71
N ASP A 389 15.35 7.85 -14.38
CA ASP A 389 15.16 6.90 -13.29
C ASP A 389 16.29 6.91 -12.24
N THR A 390 17.37 7.68 -12.48
CA THR A 390 18.59 7.57 -11.70
C THR A 390 18.66 8.48 -10.47
N SER A 391 17.77 9.48 -10.37
CA SER A 391 17.83 10.51 -9.32
C SER A 391 16.63 10.52 -8.39
N MET A 392 15.64 9.64 -8.60
CA MET A 392 14.41 9.60 -7.82
C MET A 392 13.87 8.18 -7.67
N HIS A 393 12.91 8.02 -6.77
CA HIS A 393 12.19 6.77 -6.60
C HIS A 393 11.36 6.46 -7.86
N VAL A 394 11.21 5.19 -8.17
CA VAL A 394 10.37 4.69 -9.26
C VAL A 394 8.86 4.86 -8.98
N ASP A 395 8.02 4.40 -9.90
CA ASP A 395 6.56 4.28 -9.75
C ASP A 395 5.84 5.62 -9.62
N HIS A 396 5.66 6.27 -10.77
CA HIS A 396 5.18 7.65 -10.87
C HIS A 396 3.66 7.74 -11.04
N HIS A 397 2.99 8.69 -10.31
CA HIS A 397 1.53 8.78 -10.28
C HIS A 397 0.96 10.18 -10.47
N ALA A 398 1.70 11.22 -10.15
CA ALA A 398 1.20 12.60 -10.19
C ALA A 398 2.26 13.58 -10.68
N MET A 399 1.87 14.53 -11.51
CA MET A 399 2.75 15.60 -11.98
C MET A 399 1.96 16.91 -12.11
N VAL A 400 2.59 18.04 -11.76
CA VAL A 400 1.98 19.37 -11.93
C VAL A 400 3.04 20.42 -12.19
N TRP A 401 2.80 21.30 -13.20
CA TRP A 401 3.64 22.44 -13.54
C TRP A 401 3.27 23.67 -12.75
N ASP A 402 4.27 24.43 -12.27
CA ASP A 402 4.02 25.73 -11.64
C ASP A 402 3.87 26.81 -12.73
N PRO A 403 2.68 27.36 -12.95
CA PRO A 403 2.46 28.37 -14.01
C PRO A 403 3.20 29.68 -13.73
N ARG A 404 3.62 29.93 -12.50
CA ARG A 404 4.34 31.14 -12.11
C ARG A 404 5.85 31.02 -12.25
N ARG A 405 6.37 29.77 -12.33
CA ARG A 405 7.79 29.48 -12.46
C ARG A 405 8.05 28.58 -13.64
N PRO A 406 8.27 29.19 -14.82
CA PRO A 406 8.56 28.44 -16.03
C PRO A 406 9.68 27.42 -15.83
N GLY A 407 9.39 26.16 -16.08
CA GLY A 407 10.32 25.06 -15.89
C GLY A 407 10.18 24.30 -14.57
N ARG A 408 9.44 24.85 -13.58
CA ARG A 408 9.20 24.14 -12.34
C ARG A 408 8.09 23.10 -12.48
N VAL A 409 8.41 21.87 -12.10
CA VAL A 409 7.53 20.72 -12.09
C VAL A 409 7.63 20.02 -10.73
N TYR A 410 6.50 19.57 -10.21
CA TYR A 410 6.43 18.68 -9.07
C TYR A 410 5.94 17.32 -9.51
N LEU A 411 6.56 16.28 -9.00
CA LEU A 411 6.26 14.88 -9.29
C LEU A 411 5.96 14.14 -7.99
N GLY A 412 4.95 13.29 -8.01
CA GLY A 412 4.61 12.36 -6.93
C GLY A 412 4.79 10.93 -7.40
N ASN A 413 5.51 10.15 -6.60
CA ASN A 413 5.75 8.73 -6.80
C ASN A 413 5.67 7.96 -5.48
N ASP A 414 6.07 6.68 -5.45
CA ASP A 414 5.98 5.86 -4.24
C ASP A 414 7.03 6.20 -3.17
N GLY A 415 8.05 6.98 -3.52
CA GLY A 415 9.03 7.55 -2.58
C GLY A 415 8.68 8.95 -2.06
N GLY A 416 7.57 9.55 -2.53
CA GLY A 416 7.11 10.87 -2.07
C GLY A 416 7.07 11.94 -3.16
N VAL A 417 7.33 13.19 -2.77
CA VAL A 417 7.30 14.36 -3.65
C VAL A 417 8.72 14.76 -4.06
N TYR A 418 8.86 15.04 -5.34
CA TYR A 418 10.08 15.56 -5.98
C TYR A 418 9.79 16.84 -6.73
N ARG A 419 10.81 17.69 -6.90
CA ARG A 419 10.74 18.91 -7.69
C ARG A 419 11.88 18.98 -8.69
N SER A 420 11.55 19.35 -9.92
CA SER A 420 12.53 19.77 -10.94
C SER A 420 12.27 21.22 -11.34
N ASP A 421 13.34 21.99 -11.60
CA ASP A 421 13.28 23.30 -12.21
C ASP A 421 13.70 23.26 -13.70
N ALA A 422 13.82 22.06 -14.28
CA ALA A 422 14.25 21.77 -15.65
C ALA A 422 13.12 21.20 -16.55
N ARG A 423 11.88 21.60 -16.32
CA ARG A 423 10.68 21.14 -17.08
C ARG A 423 10.37 19.64 -16.93
N GLY A 424 10.95 18.98 -15.93
CA GLY A 424 10.84 17.53 -15.75
C GLY A 424 11.93 16.72 -16.45
N ASP A 425 12.90 17.39 -17.06
CA ASP A 425 14.02 16.77 -17.78
C ASP A 425 15.22 16.48 -16.86
N GLY A 426 14.97 16.00 -15.65
CA GLY A 426 16.00 15.74 -14.65
C GLY A 426 16.15 16.86 -13.61
N GLY A 427 17.25 16.80 -12.83
CA GLY A 427 17.51 17.76 -11.74
C GLY A 427 16.50 17.66 -10.61
N TRP A 428 15.98 16.46 -10.37
CA TRP A 428 14.96 16.19 -9.37
C TRP A 428 15.54 16.28 -7.95
N VAL A 429 14.83 16.98 -7.10
CA VAL A 429 15.18 17.17 -5.68
C VAL A 429 14.05 16.63 -4.83
N LYS A 430 14.36 15.61 -3.99
CA LYS A 430 13.43 15.01 -3.05
C LYS A 430 13.04 15.98 -1.94
N SER A 431 11.80 15.97 -1.51
CA SER A 431 11.34 16.69 -0.32
C SER A 431 12.04 16.16 0.93
N ARG A 432 12.37 17.07 1.85
CA ARG A 432 13.17 16.75 3.05
C ARG A 432 12.32 16.31 4.24
N HIS A 433 11.04 16.69 4.27
CA HIS A 433 10.13 16.35 5.35
C HIS A 433 8.78 15.90 4.77
N GLN A 434 8.55 14.59 4.82
CA GLN A 434 7.39 13.92 4.23
C GLN A 434 6.99 12.69 5.05
N PRO A 435 6.39 12.89 6.26
CA PRO A 435 6.17 11.84 7.24
C PRO A 435 4.88 11.04 6.97
N TYR A 436 4.80 10.38 5.82
CA TYR A 436 3.66 9.55 5.41
C TYR A 436 4.10 8.18 4.89
N THR A 437 5.16 7.64 5.47
CA THR A 437 5.71 6.31 5.15
C THR A 437 4.72 5.22 5.49
N GLN A 438 4.62 4.21 4.63
CA GLN A 438 3.74 3.05 4.74
C GLN A 438 4.53 1.87 5.30
N LEU A 439 4.41 1.61 6.61
CA LEU A 439 5.16 0.56 7.30
C LEU A 439 4.34 -0.72 7.43
N TYR A 440 5.00 -1.87 7.27
CA TYR A 440 4.49 -3.21 7.53
C TYR A 440 4.90 -3.75 8.90
N SER A 441 6.11 -3.42 9.37
CA SER A 441 6.68 -3.98 10.59
C SER A 441 7.47 -2.94 11.39
N ALA A 442 7.73 -3.29 12.66
CA ALA A 442 8.62 -2.59 13.55
C ALA A 442 9.57 -3.56 14.26
N ALA A 443 10.78 -3.14 14.51
CA ALA A 443 11.72 -3.80 15.39
C ALA A 443 12.40 -2.77 16.28
N ILE A 444 12.51 -3.04 17.57
CA ILE A 444 13.15 -2.16 18.55
C ILE A 444 14.21 -2.91 19.34
N SER A 445 15.21 -2.18 19.81
CA SER A 445 16.23 -2.76 20.67
C SER A 445 15.92 -2.53 22.16
N PRO A 446 15.91 -3.57 23.00
CA PRO A 446 15.83 -3.40 24.44
C PRO A 446 17.13 -2.84 25.05
N GLN A 447 18.24 -2.89 24.32
CA GLN A 447 19.54 -2.35 24.76
C GLN A 447 19.69 -0.87 24.47
N ASP A 448 19.25 -0.45 23.27
CA ASP A 448 19.39 0.92 22.80
C ASP A 448 18.04 1.46 22.30
N VAL A 449 17.47 2.41 23.06
CA VAL A 449 16.17 3.01 22.76
C VAL A 449 16.12 3.77 21.43
N THR A 450 17.26 4.16 20.91
CA THR A 450 17.36 4.91 19.65
C THR A 450 17.34 4.00 18.42
N ARG A 451 17.49 2.68 18.61
CA ARG A 451 17.47 1.70 17.53
C ARG A 451 16.03 1.30 17.19
N ILE A 452 15.59 1.72 16.02
CA ILE A 452 14.32 1.35 15.43
C ILE A 452 14.58 0.90 14.00
N SER A 453 14.01 -0.22 13.62
CA SER A 453 13.98 -0.71 12.24
C SER A 453 12.56 -1.10 11.87
N GLY A 454 12.28 -1.28 10.61
CA GLY A 454 11.02 -1.83 10.12
C GLY A 454 10.93 -1.80 8.61
N GLY A 455 10.05 -2.64 8.10
CA GLY A 455 9.79 -2.77 6.68
C GLY A 455 8.78 -1.73 6.19
N ALA A 456 9.04 -1.16 5.02
CA ALA A 456 8.18 -0.18 4.39
C ALA A 456 7.83 -0.62 2.97
N GLN A 457 6.57 -0.42 2.59
CA GLN A 457 6.14 -0.65 1.23
C GLN A 457 6.92 0.24 0.26
N ASP A 458 7.44 -0.35 -0.80
CA ASP A 458 8.21 0.26 -1.89
C ASP A 458 9.49 1.01 -1.45
N ASN A 459 9.71 1.18 -0.15
CA ASN A 459 10.81 1.96 0.42
C ASN A 459 11.77 1.10 1.28
N GLY A 460 11.73 -0.20 1.12
CA GLY A 460 12.68 -1.14 1.70
C GLY A 460 12.58 -1.34 3.21
N SER A 461 13.57 -2.02 3.77
CA SER A 461 13.79 -2.07 5.22
C SER A 461 14.56 -0.85 5.67
N LEU A 462 13.96 -0.12 6.62
CA LEU A 462 14.44 1.15 7.14
C LEU A 462 15.04 0.97 8.52
N ARG A 463 16.07 1.77 8.83
CA ARG A 463 16.67 1.82 10.17
C ARG A 463 16.97 3.23 10.59
N SER A 464 16.86 3.51 11.91
CA SER A 464 17.44 4.65 12.60
C SER A 464 18.29 4.13 13.74
N TRP A 465 19.56 4.55 13.77
CA TRP A 465 20.52 4.15 14.79
C TRP A 465 20.94 5.36 15.68
N GLY A 466 19.95 6.21 16.02
CA GLY A 466 20.17 7.39 16.88
C GLY A 466 20.76 8.60 16.15
N GLY A 467 20.78 8.58 14.79
CA GLY A 467 21.17 9.70 13.95
C GLY A 467 19.97 10.56 13.53
N ASP A 468 20.24 11.52 12.63
CA ASP A 468 19.23 12.40 12.06
C ASP A 468 18.57 11.71 10.84
N GLY A 469 17.46 11.03 11.07
CA GLY A 469 16.66 10.41 10.00
C GLY A 469 16.73 8.89 9.94
N PHE A 470 16.13 8.34 8.89
CA PHE A 470 16.09 6.92 8.60
C PHE A 470 16.85 6.63 7.30
N ASN A 471 17.49 5.47 7.25
CA ASN A 471 18.16 4.99 6.06
C ASN A 471 17.57 3.64 5.63
N GLU A 472 17.33 3.50 4.32
CA GLU A 472 17.09 2.21 3.71
C GLU A 472 18.40 1.40 3.73
N TYR A 473 18.32 0.14 4.14
CA TYR A 473 19.47 -0.77 4.16
C TYR A 473 19.22 -2.09 3.41
N LEU A 474 17.96 -2.39 3.07
CA LEU A 474 17.58 -3.49 2.18
C LEU A 474 16.41 -3.01 1.31
N GLY A 475 16.53 -3.13 -0.01
CA GLY A 475 15.52 -2.69 -0.97
C GLY A 475 14.31 -3.62 -1.09
N GLY A 476 13.39 -3.28 -1.98
CA GLY A 476 12.13 -3.98 -2.22
C GLY A 476 10.99 -3.47 -1.31
N ASP A 477 9.90 -4.26 -1.17
CA ASP A 477 8.96 -4.05 -0.08
C ASP A 477 9.59 -4.62 1.19
N GLY A 478 10.02 -3.76 2.10
CA GLY A 478 10.54 -4.20 3.38
C GLY A 478 9.43 -4.89 4.18
N GLU A 479 9.73 -6.08 4.68
CA GLU A 479 8.77 -6.93 5.41
C GLU A 479 9.23 -7.10 6.86
N GLU A 480 9.45 -8.33 7.30
CA GLU A 480 9.88 -8.63 8.66
C GLU A 480 11.28 -8.06 8.95
N ASN A 481 11.43 -7.44 10.11
CA ASN A 481 12.68 -6.92 10.61
C ASN A 481 12.86 -7.35 12.06
N LEU A 482 14.07 -7.78 12.43
CA LEU A 482 14.41 -8.13 13.80
C LEU A 482 15.73 -7.50 14.24
N ILE A 483 15.81 -7.06 15.49
CA ILE A 483 17.04 -6.64 16.15
C ILE A 483 17.30 -7.60 17.29
N ASN A 484 18.48 -8.23 17.32
CA ASN A 484 18.84 -9.19 18.36
C ASN A 484 18.78 -8.52 19.75
N PRO A 485 18.06 -9.10 20.73
CA PRO A 485 17.85 -8.48 22.02
C PRO A 485 19.11 -8.38 22.89
N THR A 486 20.19 -9.06 22.51
CA THR A 486 21.47 -9.08 23.24
C THR A 486 22.63 -8.48 22.45
N ASP A 487 22.46 -8.23 21.15
CA ASP A 487 23.46 -7.60 20.27
C ASP A 487 22.78 -6.71 19.25
N VAL A 488 22.81 -5.41 19.48
CA VAL A 488 22.16 -4.40 18.63
C VAL A 488 22.68 -4.33 17.19
N ASN A 489 23.84 -4.92 16.93
CA ASN A 489 24.44 -4.98 15.60
C ASN A 489 24.05 -6.25 14.83
N ASN A 490 23.50 -7.24 15.50
CA ASN A 490 22.96 -8.42 14.86
C ASN A 490 21.51 -8.17 14.51
N VAL A 491 21.24 -7.95 13.21
CA VAL A 491 19.92 -7.59 12.68
C VAL A 491 19.53 -8.51 11.52
N PHE A 492 18.23 -8.66 11.34
CA PHE A 492 17.65 -9.42 10.23
C PHE A 492 16.64 -8.53 9.52
N ALA A 493 16.59 -8.64 8.19
CA ALA A 493 15.65 -7.93 7.36
C ALA A 493 15.19 -8.79 6.19
N CYS A 494 13.92 -8.71 5.88
CA CYS A 494 13.32 -9.45 4.78
C CYS A 494 12.66 -8.50 3.78
N TYR A 495 12.59 -8.91 2.53
CA TYR A 495 11.69 -8.35 1.54
C TYR A 495 10.72 -9.42 1.06
N GLN A 496 9.82 -9.09 0.15
CA GLN A 496 8.69 -9.92 -0.30
C GLN A 496 9.02 -11.42 -0.38
N TYR A 497 8.06 -12.24 0.06
CA TYR A 497 8.17 -13.72 0.05
C TYR A 497 9.29 -14.27 0.91
N GLY A 498 9.58 -13.60 2.03
CA GLY A 498 10.56 -14.07 3.00
C GLY A 498 11.98 -14.20 2.44
N ASN A 499 12.35 -13.33 1.51
CA ASN A 499 13.73 -13.20 1.09
C ASN A 499 14.50 -12.44 2.15
N CYS A 500 15.14 -13.18 3.05
CA CYS A 500 15.70 -12.65 4.29
C CYS A 500 17.22 -12.64 4.30
N PHE A 501 17.75 -11.64 4.98
CA PHE A 501 19.16 -11.38 5.16
C PHE A 501 19.48 -11.19 6.63
N SER A 502 20.70 -11.53 7.02
CA SER A 502 21.29 -11.27 8.32
C SER A 502 22.46 -10.31 8.23
N SER A 503 22.73 -9.61 9.30
CA SER A 503 23.89 -8.74 9.46
C SER A 503 24.44 -8.81 10.88
N THR A 504 25.73 -8.61 11.04
CA THR A 504 26.42 -8.53 12.34
C THR A 504 27.04 -7.13 12.58
N ASP A 505 26.79 -6.19 11.69
CA ASP A 505 27.32 -4.80 11.74
C ASP A 505 26.19 -3.75 11.66
N GLY A 506 24.97 -4.14 12.08
CA GLY A 506 23.82 -3.24 12.12
C GLY A 506 23.18 -3.01 10.75
N GLY A 507 23.43 -3.88 9.78
CA GLY A 507 22.86 -3.81 8.43
C GLY A 507 23.75 -3.06 7.42
N ASP A 508 25.01 -2.78 7.75
CA ASP A 508 25.95 -2.20 6.79
C ASP A 508 26.37 -3.22 5.74
N THR A 509 26.50 -4.49 6.14
CA THR A 509 26.64 -5.62 5.24
C THR A 509 25.53 -6.65 5.47
N LEU A 510 25.00 -7.20 4.38
CA LEU A 510 23.88 -8.13 4.40
C LEU A 510 24.26 -9.48 3.78
N THR A 511 23.92 -10.55 4.46
CA THR A 511 24.13 -11.93 4.00
C THR A 511 22.78 -12.61 3.79
N TYR A 512 22.48 -13.02 2.56
CA TYR A 512 21.26 -13.75 2.23
C TYR A 512 21.28 -15.16 2.84
N PHE A 513 20.19 -15.55 3.47
CA PHE A 513 20.10 -16.88 4.11
C PHE A 513 18.80 -17.65 3.80
N ALA A 514 17.79 -17.02 3.22
CA ALA A 514 16.47 -17.65 3.04
C ALA A 514 16.52 -18.92 2.18
N ASP A 515 17.50 -19.08 1.31
CA ASP A 515 17.77 -20.29 0.51
C ASP A 515 18.27 -21.48 1.34
N ARG A 516 18.72 -21.23 2.57
CA ARG A 516 19.15 -22.28 3.53
C ARG A 516 17.97 -22.88 4.28
N THR A 517 16.78 -22.27 4.22
CA THR A 517 15.55 -22.76 4.85
C THR A 517 14.86 -23.79 3.97
N THR A 518 14.05 -24.65 4.57
CA THR A 518 13.18 -25.56 3.83
C THR A 518 11.87 -24.85 3.51
N PHE A 519 11.51 -24.79 2.22
CA PHE A 519 10.25 -24.21 1.78
C PHE A 519 9.85 -24.74 0.41
N GLN A 520 8.53 -24.82 0.19
CA GLN A 520 7.89 -24.90 -1.13
C GLN A 520 7.03 -23.66 -1.38
N ARG A 521 6.55 -23.05 -0.29
CA ARG A 521 5.67 -21.89 -0.29
C ARG A 521 6.09 -20.93 0.82
N ARG A 522 6.08 -19.64 0.52
CA ARG A 522 6.29 -18.55 1.49
C ARG A 522 5.21 -17.51 1.29
N ASN A 523 4.77 -16.91 2.38
CA ASN A 523 3.81 -15.82 2.31
C ASN A 523 4.47 -14.54 1.78
N TRP A 524 3.66 -13.56 1.42
CA TRP A 524 4.15 -12.21 1.13
C TRP A 524 4.93 -11.70 2.33
N PHE A 525 4.30 -11.65 3.48
CA PHE A 525 4.94 -11.39 4.76
C PHE A 525 5.26 -12.73 5.44
N THR A 526 6.52 -13.07 5.58
CA THR A 526 6.99 -14.34 6.13
C THR A 526 7.49 -14.13 7.56
N PRO A 527 6.91 -14.79 8.57
CA PRO A 527 7.24 -14.55 9.98
C PRO A 527 8.61 -15.10 10.35
N MET A 528 9.33 -14.35 11.18
CA MET A 528 10.57 -14.77 11.82
C MET A 528 10.59 -14.29 13.27
N GLU A 529 11.11 -15.12 14.19
CA GLU A 529 11.13 -14.84 15.62
C GLU A 529 12.39 -15.37 16.30
N PHE A 530 12.89 -14.63 17.29
CA PHE A 530 13.90 -15.12 18.20
C PHE A 530 13.31 -16.05 19.27
N ASP A 531 14.10 -17.02 19.72
CA ASP A 531 13.80 -17.75 20.96
C ASP A 531 13.96 -16.78 22.15
N PRO A 532 12.98 -16.72 23.08
CA PRO A 532 13.03 -15.77 24.19
C PRO A 532 14.12 -16.07 25.25
N HIS A 533 14.77 -17.23 25.18
CA HIS A 533 15.87 -17.63 26.10
C HIS A 533 17.24 -17.51 25.46
N ASP A 534 17.36 -17.89 24.21
CA ASP A 534 18.61 -17.91 23.48
C ASP A 534 18.48 -17.16 22.15
N PRO A 535 18.97 -15.93 22.08
CA PRO A 535 18.90 -15.13 20.83
C PRO A 535 19.75 -15.66 19.67
N LYS A 536 20.49 -16.76 19.84
CA LYS A 536 21.11 -17.52 18.74
C LYS A 536 20.11 -18.48 18.07
N VAL A 537 19.01 -18.76 18.75
CA VAL A 537 17.96 -19.61 18.21
C VAL A 537 16.91 -18.74 17.53
N LEU A 538 16.66 -19.05 16.26
CA LEU A 538 15.66 -18.36 15.44
C LEU A 538 14.67 -19.36 14.85
N TYR A 539 13.49 -18.88 14.59
CA TYR A 539 12.43 -19.59 13.89
C TYR A 539 12.02 -18.81 12.65
N TYR A 540 11.73 -19.52 11.56
CA TYR A 540 11.31 -18.95 10.28
C TYR A 540 10.15 -19.77 9.70
N GLY A 541 9.08 -19.10 9.26
CA GLY A 541 7.86 -19.75 8.78
C GLY A 541 7.77 -19.76 7.26
N SER A 542 7.65 -20.95 6.70
CA SER A 542 7.21 -21.19 5.34
C SER A 542 5.86 -21.94 5.39
N GLU A 543 5.64 -23.03 4.68
CA GLU A 543 4.61 -24.01 5.03
C GLU A 543 5.03 -24.89 6.21
N VAL A 544 6.33 -24.88 6.53
CA VAL A 544 6.92 -25.56 7.68
C VAL A 544 7.59 -24.58 8.62
N VAL A 545 7.73 -24.91 9.88
CA VAL A 545 8.56 -24.18 10.84
C VAL A 545 10.01 -24.60 10.66
N ASN A 546 10.87 -23.68 10.26
CA ASN A 546 12.31 -23.85 10.24
C ASN A 546 12.91 -23.32 11.54
N ARG A 547 13.97 -23.96 12.05
CA ARG A 547 14.69 -23.56 13.25
C ARG A 547 16.18 -23.52 13.01
N SER A 548 16.82 -22.44 13.44
CA SER A 548 18.28 -22.30 13.55
C SER A 548 18.69 -22.32 15.01
N THR A 549 19.91 -22.79 15.30
CA THR A 549 20.53 -22.78 16.64
C THR A 549 21.89 -22.09 16.69
N ASP A 550 22.26 -21.45 15.57
CA ASP A 550 23.60 -20.88 15.34
C ASP A 550 23.53 -19.45 14.78
N GLY A 551 22.44 -18.72 15.08
CA GLY A 551 22.27 -17.34 14.64
C GLY A 551 21.84 -17.20 13.18
N GLY A 552 21.23 -18.23 12.59
CA GLY A 552 20.75 -18.19 11.19
C GLY A 552 21.74 -18.74 10.17
N GLU A 553 22.85 -19.31 10.61
CA GLU A 553 23.84 -19.91 9.70
C GLU A 553 23.33 -21.22 9.09
N THR A 554 22.70 -22.06 9.89
CA THR A 554 22.07 -23.31 9.43
C THR A 554 20.62 -23.42 9.88
N TRP A 555 19.79 -24.04 9.04
CA TRP A 555 18.36 -24.15 9.25
C TRP A 555 17.87 -25.59 9.07
N GLN A 556 16.96 -26.02 9.91
CA GLN A 556 16.33 -27.34 9.82
C GLN A 556 14.81 -27.22 10.00
N PRO A 557 14.01 -27.90 9.18
CA PRO A 557 12.58 -27.97 9.41
C PRO A 557 12.28 -28.81 10.66
N ILE A 558 11.44 -28.29 11.53
CA ILE A 558 10.99 -28.96 12.75
C ILE A 558 9.50 -29.26 12.72
N SER A 559 8.82 -29.10 11.59
CA SER A 559 7.42 -29.46 11.42
C SER A 559 7.17 -30.07 10.04
N PRO A 560 6.08 -30.86 9.89
CA PRO A 560 5.49 -31.09 8.59
C PRO A 560 4.86 -29.78 8.06
N ASP A 561 4.25 -29.82 6.86
CA ASP A 561 3.35 -28.77 6.41
C ASP A 561 2.19 -28.62 7.42
N LEU A 562 2.12 -27.45 8.06
CA LEU A 562 1.11 -27.16 9.08
C LEU A 562 -0.15 -26.51 8.48
N SER A 563 -0.10 -26.08 7.23
CA SER A 563 -1.23 -25.53 6.49
C SER A 563 -2.09 -26.66 5.89
N GLY A 564 -3.23 -26.29 5.30
CA GLY A 564 -4.04 -27.20 4.47
C GLY A 564 -3.52 -27.37 3.06
N GLY A 565 -2.34 -26.85 2.77
CA GLY A 565 -1.83 -26.67 1.42
C GLY A 565 -2.45 -25.46 0.74
N PRO A 566 -1.99 -25.11 -0.48
CA PRO A 566 -2.59 -24.02 -1.23
C PRO A 566 -4.05 -24.36 -1.56
N GLY A 567 -4.95 -23.40 -1.33
CA GLY A 567 -6.37 -23.56 -1.63
C GLY A 567 -6.59 -23.78 -3.13
N THR A 568 -7.51 -24.68 -3.44
CA THR A 568 -7.96 -24.92 -4.83
C THR A 568 -9.21 -24.12 -5.16
N ASP A 569 -9.86 -23.51 -4.16
CA ASP A 569 -11.01 -22.66 -4.35
C ASP A 569 -10.57 -21.35 -5.03
N PRO A 570 -11.06 -21.06 -6.26
CA PRO A 570 -10.69 -19.82 -6.94
C PRO A 570 -11.26 -18.56 -6.26
N VAL A 571 -12.30 -18.70 -5.44
CA VAL A 571 -12.95 -17.60 -4.73
C VAL A 571 -12.25 -17.30 -3.40
N HIS A 572 -11.76 -18.35 -2.74
CA HIS A 572 -11.09 -18.26 -1.43
C HIS A 572 -9.71 -18.94 -1.47
N PRO A 573 -8.81 -18.51 -2.32
CA PRO A 573 -7.48 -19.09 -2.35
C PRO A 573 -6.76 -18.79 -1.03
N ASN A 574 -6.15 -19.78 -0.44
CA ASN A 574 -5.17 -19.62 0.63
C ASN A 574 -3.77 -19.94 0.08
N TYR A 575 -2.74 -19.35 0.68
CA TYR A 575 -1.37 -19.59 0.22
C TYR A 575 -0.81 -20.89 0.76
N GLY A 576 -1.40 -21.40 1.85
CA GLY A 576 -0.94 -22.58 2.53
C GLY A 576 0.40 -22.36 3.23
N THR A 577 0.47 -21.33 4.08
CA THR A 577 1.70 -20.91 4.75
C THR A 577 1.48 -20.59 6.21
N ILE A 578 2.58 -20.61 6.99
CA ILE A 578 2.61 -20.11 8.35
C ILE A 578 2.65 -18.58 8.32
N THR A 579 1.86 -17.95 9.18
CA THR A 579 1.73 -16.49 9.27
C THR A 579 2.21 -15.95 10.61
N SER A 580 2.41 -16.81 11.61
CA SER A 580 2.97 -16.43 12.90
C SER A 580 3.59 -17.62 13.61
N ILE A 581 4.67 -17.38 14.34
CA ILE A 581 5.37 -18.35 15.16
C ILE A 581 5.55 -17.74 16.56
N ALA A 582 5.34 -18.51 17.61
CA ALA A 582 5.50 -18.05 18.99
C ALA A 582 6.25 -19.11 19.82
N PRO A 583 7.56 -19.00 19.95
CA PRO A 583 8.34 -19.82 20.85
C PRO A 583 8.06 -19.41 22.31
N ALA A 584 7.86 -20.41 23.17
CA ALA A 584 7.57 -20.19 24.58
C ALA A 584 8.84 -20.19 25.44
N SER A 585 8.73 -19.57 26.60
CA SER A 585 9.83 -19.44 27.57
C SER A 585 10.29 -20.74 28.25
N ASP A 586 9.74 -21.89 27.88
CA ASP A 586 10.22 -23.19 28.39
C ASP A 586 11.28 -23.84 27.47
N GLY A 587 11.67 -23.18 26.37
CA GLY A 587 12.68 -23.62 25.42
C GLY A 587 12.33 -24.86 24.61
N ARG A 588 11.07 -25.32 24.63
CA ARG A 588 10.63 -26.54 23.94
C ARG A 588 9.23 -26.46 23.32
N THR A 589 8.40 -25.54 23.80
CA THR A 589 7.06 -25.31 23.27
C THR A 589 7.10 -24.22 22.21
N VAL A 590 6.54 -24.51 21.03
CA VAL A 590 6.39 -23.54 19.94
C VAL A 590 4.96 -23.63 19.41
N TYR A 591 4.32 -22.49 19.30
CA TYR A 591 3.03 -22.36 18.65
C TYR A 591 3.20 -21.80 17.23
N ALA A 592 2.30 -22.18 16.33
CA ALA A 592 2.27 -21.65 14.97
C ALA A 592 0.83 -21.38 14.51
N GLY A 593 0.62 -20.29 13.78
CA GLY A 593 -0.62 -19.91 13.14
C GLY A 593 -0.47 -19.91 11.61
N THR A 594 -1.55 -20.17 10.88
CA THR A 594 -1.54 -20.26 9.42
C THR A 594 -2.56 -19.33 8.77
N ASP A 595 -2.36 -19.07 7.49
CA ASP A 595 -3.26 -18.25 6.66
C ASP A 595 -4.65 -18.86 6.47
N ASP A 596 -4.80 -20.16 6.60
CA ASP A 596 -6.08 -20.87 6.56
C ASP A 596 -6.74 -21.05 7.94
N GLY A 597 -6.26 -20.29 8.95
CA GLY A 597 -6.90 -20.19 10.27
C GLY A 597 -6.63 -21.36 11.21
N ARG A 598 -5.60 -22.17 10.97
CA ARG A 598 -5.17 -23.23 11.88
C ARG A 598 -4.21 -22.70 12.93
N VAL A 599 -4.27 -23.30 14.10
CA VAL A 599 -3.33 -23.06 15.19
C VAL A 599 -2.76 -24.40 15.64
N TRP A 600 -1.43 -24.45 15.76
CA TRP A 600 -0.69 -25.66 16.11
C TRP A 600 0.22 -25.43 17.30
N VAL A 601 0.61 -26.52 17.96
CA VAL A 601 1.62 -26.51 19.02
C VAL A 601 2.50 -27.76 18.96
N THR A 602 3.80 -27.55 19.14
CA THR A 602 4.74 -28.61 19.60
C THR A 602 5.14 -28.32 21.03
N ARG A 603 5.39 -29.37 21.82
CA ARG A 603 5.89 -29.29 23.21
C ARG A 603 7.22 -30.02 23.38
N ASN A 604 7.83 -30.44 22.29
CA ASN A 604 9.03 -31.26 22.23
C ASN A 604 9.91 -30.87 21.01
N LEU A 605 10.00 -29.55 20.73
CA LEU A 605 10.85 -29.00 19.68
C LEU A 605 10.59 -29.62 18.28
N GLY A 606 9.33 -29.88 17.95
CA GLY A 606 8.95 -30.34 16.62
C GLY A 606 8.86 -31.87 16.46
N ALA A 607 9.24 -32.70 17.49
CA ALA A 607 9.10 -34.13 17.40
C ALA A 607 7.64 -34.57 17.16
N THR A 608 6.68 -33.80 17.68
CA THR A 608 5.24 -33.96 17.39
C THR A 608 4.56 -32.60 17.37
N TRP A 609 3.56 -32.44 16.49
CA TRP A 609 2.70 -31.29 16.41
C TRP A 609 1.24 -31.66 16.63
N THR A 610 0.53 -30.86 17.40
CA THR A 610 -0.88 -31.03 17.72
C THR A 610 -1.66 -29.83 17.21
N LYS A 611 -2.71 -30.07 16.40
CA LYS A 611 -3.61 -29.03 15.95
C LYS A 611 -4.55 -28.62 17.09
N LEU A 612 -4.62 -27.33 17.39
CA LEU A 612 -5.39 -26.74 18.48
C LEU A 612 -6.68 -26.07 18.01
N ALA A 613 -6.68 -25.55 16.79
CA ALA A 613 -7.83 -24.89 16.20
C ALA A 613 -7.77 -24.97 14.68
N GLU A 614 -8.95 -24.85 14.03
CA GLU A 614 -9.14 -24.74 12.60
C GLU A 614 -10.46 -24.01 12.30
N GLY A 615 -10.69 -23.63 11.04
CA GLY A 615 -11.93 -22.97 10.59
C GLY A 615 -12.10 -21.54 11.12
N ARG A 616 -11.01 -20.91 11.53
CA ARG A 616 -10.97 -19.51 11.93
C ARG A 616 -10.53 -18.64 10.75
N PRO A 617 -10.71 -17.31 10.83
CA PRO A 617 -10.06 -16.39 9.91
C PRO A 617 -8.53 -16.54 9.94
N TRP A 618 -7.87 -15.96 8.95
CA TRP A 618 -6.42 -15.81 8.89
C TRP A 618 -5.84 -15.47 10.26
N VAL A 619 -4.91 -16.28 10.75
CA VAL A 619 -4.20 -16.01 12.02
C VAL A 619 -3.17 -14.93 11.74
N THR A 620 -3.34 -13.75 12.32
CA THR A 620 -2.38 -12.66 12.16
C THR A 620 -1.24 -12.77 13.15
N ARG A 621 -1.53 -13.15 14.40
CA ARG A 621 -0.49 -13.38 15.41
C ARG A 621 -0.88 -14.51 16.37
N VAL A 622 0.10 -15.25 16.81
CA VAL A 622 0.05 -16.12 17.98
C VAL A 622 1.01 -15.57 19.01
N VAL A 623 0.56 -15.39 20.25
CA VAL A 623 1.39 -14.86 21.33
C VAL A 623 1.29 -15.76 22.54
N VAL A 624 2.43 -16.12 23.12
CA VAL A 624 2.51 -16.91 24.35
C VAL A 624 2.93 -16.01 25.51
N ASP A 625 2.36 -16.24 26.69
CA ASP A 625 2.72 -15.50 27.90
C ASP A 625 4.20 -15.73 28.23
N PRO A 626 5.02 -14.68 28.45
CA PRO A 626 6.44 -14.81 28.72
C PRO A 626 6.79 -15.64 29.95
N LYS A 627 5.82 -15.87 30.86
CA LYS A 627 6.01 -16.62 32.12
C LYS A 627 5.23 -17.93 32.19
N ASN A 628 4.30 -18.14 31.23
CA ASN A 628 3.45 -19.34 31.28
C ASN A 628 3.22 -19.90 29.87
N PRO A 629 3.93 -20.97 29.47
CA PRO A 629 3.81 -21.56 28.13
C PRO A 629 2.43 -22.14 27.82
N ASN A 630 1.55 -22.26 28.82
CA ASN A 630 0.15 -22.69 28.59
C ASN A 630 -0.84 -21.55 28.46
N ARG A 631 -0.41 -20.31 28.61
CA ARG A 631 -1.26 -19.15 28.33
C ARG A 631 -0.90 -18.59 26.95
N VAL A 632 -1.86 -18.65 26.04
CA VAL A 632 -1.66 -18.27 24.62
C VAL A 632 -2.85 -17.48 24.10
N TRP A 633 -2.56 -16.53 23.24
CA TRP A 633 -3.56 -15.75 22.53
C TRP A 633 -3.35 -15.89 21.03
N THR A 634 -4.45 -15.73 20.27
CA THR A 634 -4.41 -15.63 18.83
C THR A 634 -5.22 -14.42 18.36
N THR A 635 -4.69 -13.72 17.39
CA THR A 635 -5.40 -12.65 16.70
C THR A 635 -5.76 -13.07 15.28
N HIS A 636 -6.80 -12.47 14.75
CA HIS A 636 -7.35 -12.85 13.46
C HIS A 636 -7.77 -11.62 12.66
N SER A 637 -7.54 -11.68 11.37
CA SER A 637 -7.95 -10.69 10.42
C SER A 637 -9.44 -10.86 10.03
N GLY A 638 -9.93 -9.97 9.20
CA GLY A 638 -11.23 -10.03 8.53
C GLY A 638 -12.15 -8.86 8.86
N TYR A 639 -12.83 -8.39 7.83
CA TYR A 639 -14.06 -7.63 7.91
C TYR A 639 -15.19 -8.55 7.49
N ARG A 640 -16.32 -8.57 8.20
CA ARG A 640 -17.44 -9.42 7.80
C ARG A 640 -18.76 -8.69 7.79
N SER A 641 -19.54 -9.00 6.79
CA SER A 641 -20.88 -8.48 6.62
C SER A 641 -21.83 -9.07 7.66
N GLY A 642 -22.25 -8.28 8.60
CA GLY A 642 -23.43 -8.53 9.43
C GLY A 642 -23.26 -9.43 10.65
N SER A 643 -22.06 -9.93 10.94
CA SER A 643 -21.79 -10.65 12.19
C SER A 643 -20.38 -10.34 12.68
N PRO A 644 -20.23 -9.71 13.85
CA PRO A 644 -18.91 -9.49 14.43
C PRO A 644 -18.28 -10.85 14.73
N LEU A 645 -17.18 -11.14 14.02
CA LEU A 645 -16.43 -12.35 14.30
C LEU A 645 -15.41 -12.11 15.40
N PRO A 646 -15.10 -13.17 16.12
CA PRO A 646 -14.02 -13.12 17.07
C PRO A 646 -12.69 -12.80 16.36
N HIS A 647 -12.09 -11.66 16.72
CA HIS A 647 -10.78 -11.26 16.27
C HIS A 647 -9.66 -11.64 17.27
N VAL A 648 -10.02 -11.90 18.53
CA VAL A 648 -9.07 -12.28 19.58
C VAL A 648 -9.59 -13.49 20.35
N TYR A 649 -8.75 -14.50 20.48
CA TYR A 649 -8.99 -15.64 21.36
C TYR A 649 -7.87 -15.77 22.37
N GLY A 650 -8.21 -16.33 23.56
CA GLY A 650 -7.24 -16.67 24.58
C GLY A 650 -7.49 -18.05 25.17
N SER A 651 -6.40 -18.71 25.56
CA SER A 651 -6.39 -19.99 26.25
C SER A 651 -5.48 -19.91 27.48
N THR A 652 -5.82 -20.62 28.55
CA THR A 652 -5.02 -20.74 29.78
C THR A 652 -4.52 -22.16 30.01
N ASP A 653 -4.83 -23.10 29.12
CA ASP A 653 -4.52 -24.51 29.21
C ASP A 653 -3.76 -25.04 27.99
N GLY A 654 -3.02 -24.15 27.33
CA GLY A 654 -2.16 -24.48 26.20
C GLY A 654 -2.91 -24.74 24.90
N GLY A 655 -4.04 -24.06 24.72
CA GLY A 655 -4.83 -24.14 23.50
C GLY A 655 -5.84 -25.29 23.46
N ARG A 656 -6.05 -26.02 24.57
CA ARG A 656 -7.08 -27.07 24.63
C ARG A 656 -8.48 -26.50 24.61
N HIS A 657 -8.70 -25.37 25.31
CA HIS A 657 -9.94 -24.62 25.31
C HIS A 657 -9.66 -23.16 24.99
N TRP A 658 -10.50 -22.57 24.14
CA TRP A 658 -10.39 -21.18 23.70
C TRP A 658 -11.59 -20.36 24.13
N ARG A 659 -11.34 -19.14 24.59
CA ARG A 659 -12.36 -18.15 24.90
C ARG A 659 -12.28 -17.02 23.90
N ASN A 660 -13.44 -16.56 23.41
CA ASN A 660 -13.53 -15.32 22.65
C ASN A 660 -13.28 -14.13 23.57
N LEU A 661 -12.27 -13.34 23.24
CA LEU A 661 -11.86 -12.14 23.96
C LEU A 661 -12.14 -10.84 23.19
N SER A 662 -12.79 -10.89 22.03
CA SER A 662 -13.04 -9.72 21.20
C SER A 662 -13.93 -8.67 21.88
N GLY A 663 -14.97 -9.11 22.63
CA GLY A 663 -15.81 -8.25 23.44
C GLY A 663 -16.38 -7.06 22.66
N ASN A 664 -16.01 -5.85 23.08
CA ASN A 664 -16.43 -4.58 22.50
C ASN A 664 -15.46 -4.00 21.45
N LEU A 665 -14.55 -4.81 20.91
CA LEU A 665 -13.70 -4.35 19.79
C LEU A 665 -14.53 -3.94 18.57
N PRO A 666 -14.08 -2.94 17.82
CA PRO A 666 -14.65 -2.67 16.50
C PRO A 666 -14.57 -3.91 15.60
N ASP A 667 -15.47 -4.01 14.64
CA ASP A 667 -15.40 -5.06 13.61
C ASP A 667 -14.33 -4.70 12.57
N ALA A 668 -13.08 -4.90 12.95
CA ALA A 668 -11.89 -4.60 12.16
C ALA A 668 -10.84 -5.69 12.34
N PRO A 669 -9.97 -5.90 11.37
CA PRO A 669 -8.82 -6.77 11.51
C PRO A 669 -8.00 -6.43 12.75
N VAL A 670 -7.58 -7.45 13.50
CA VAL A 670 -6.54 -7.34 14.51
C VAL A 670 -5.26 -7.87 13.88
N ASN A 671 -4.29 -6.98 13.69
CA ASN A 671 -3.09 -7.27 12.92
C ASN A 671 -2.00 -7.86 13.81
N ASP A 672 -1.86 -7.36 15.04
CA ASP A 672 -0.85 -7.82 15.99
C ASP A 672 -1.33 -7.76 17.44
N LEU A 673 -0.60 -8.44 18.35
CA LEU A 673 -0.82 -8.44 19.78
C LEU A 673 0.50 -8.58 20.55
N VAL A 674 0.67 -7.80 21.59
CA VAL A 674 1.71 -8.01 22.60
C VAL A 674 1.10 -8.17 23.99
N ALA A 675 1.66 -9.12 24.76
CA ALA A 675 1.26 -9.39 26.13
C ALA A 675 2.27 -8.76 27.11
N ALA A 676 1.86 -7.70 27.80
CA ALA A 676 2.69 -7.00 28.76
C ALA A 676 2.61 -7.62 30.18
N ARG A 677 3.49 -7.16 31.06
CA ARG A 677 3.47 -7.55 32.48
C ARG A 677 2.13 -7.25 33.13
N GLY A 678 1.72 -8.05 34.09
CA GLY A 678 0.44 -7.88 34.79
C GLY A 678 -0.76 -8.34 33.99
N GLY A 679 -0.57 -8.95 32.84
CA GLY A 679 -1.62 -9.49 31.99
C GLY A 679 -2.37 -8.41 31.18
N ILE A 680 -1.72 -7.28 30.94
CA ILE A 680 -2.20 -6.26 30.02
C ILE A 680 -1.93 -6.74 28.60
N LEU A 681 -2.93 -6.56 27.73
CA LEU A 681 -2.82 -6.83 26.30
C LEU A 681 -2.86 -5.53 25.53
N TYR A 682 -1.99 -5.38 24.57
CA TYR A 682 -2.05 -4.34 23.52
C TYR A 682 -2.27 -5.02 22.19
N ILE A 683 -3.16 -4.47 21.37
CA ILE A 683 -3.42 -4.96 20.01
C ILE A 683 -3.33 -3.84 19.00
N ALA A 684 -2.75 -4.16 17.86
CA ALA A 684 -2.76 -3.35 16.65
C ALA A 684 -3.94 -3.74 15.77
N THR A 685 -4.62 -2.75 15.21
CA THR A 685 -5.80 -2.95 14.36
C THR A 685 -5.80 -1.96 13.19
N ASP A 686 -6.68 -2.17 12.21
CA ASP A 686 -6.93 -1.17 11.16
C ASP A 686 -7.52 0.15 11.70
N GLN A 687 -7.90 0.21 12.99
CA GLN A 687 -8.49 1.38 13.64
C GLN A 687 -7.61 1.98 14.76
N GLY A 688 -6.31 1.65 14.74
CA GLY A 688 -5.36 2.08 15.76
C GLY A 688 -5.09 1.01 16.83
N VAL A 689 -4.60 1.44 17.99
CA VAL A 689 -4.16 0.54 19.07
C VAL A 689 -5.19 0.53 20.22
N PHE A 690 -5.45 -0.68 20.74
CA PHE A 690 -6.33 -0.89 21.88
C PHE A 690 -5.62 -1.65 23.00
N THR A 691 -6.13 -1.52 24.22
CA THR A 691 -5.61 -2.21 25.40
C THR A 691 -6.74 -2.86 26.21
N SER A 692 -6.41 -3.99 26.82
CA SER A 692 -7.30 -4.69 27.75
C SER A 692 -6.47 -5.43 28.81
N THR A 693 -7.10 -5.80 29.93
CA THR A 693 -6.49 -6.71 30.89
C THR A 693 -6.44 -8.15 30.33
N ALA A 694 -5.61 -9.03 30.90
CA ALA A 694 -5.43 -10.41 30.45
C ALA A 694 -6.71 -11.24 30.32
N HIS A 695 -7.77 -10.79 30.93
CA HIS A 695 -9.06 -11.48 30.84
C HIS A 695 -9.80 -11.15 29.53
N GLY A 696 -9.37 -10.09 28.79
CA GLY A 696 -10.01 -9.64 27.54
C GLY A 696 -11.46 -9.24 27.70
N GLY A 697 -12.17 -9.09 26.58
CA GLY A 697 -13.60 -8.86 26.55
C GLY A 697 -14.06 -7.42 26.83
N ARG A 698 -13.17 -6.57 27.36
CA ARG A 698 -13.37 -5.12 27.46
C ARG A 698 -12.12 -4.39 27.01
N TRP A 699 -12.25 -3.69 25.91
CA TRP A 699 -11.17 -2.97 25.26
C TRP A 699 -11.37 -1.47 25.37
N LEU A 700 -10.27 -0.75 25.41
CA LEU A 700 -10.17 0.69 25.47
C LEU A 700 -9.21 1.16 24.40
N ARG A 701 -9.46 2.30 23.79
CA ARG A 701 -8.45 2.90 22.88
C ARG A 701 -7.22 3.31 23.68
N LEU A 702 -6.05 3.02 23.14
CA LEU A 702 -4.78 3.38 23.77
C LEU A 702 -4.19 4.63 23.16
N GLY A 703 -4.04 5.67 24.00
CA GLY A 703 -3.41 6.92 23.63
C GLY A 703 -4.25 7.83 22.74
N ARG A 704 -3.77 9.06 22.60
CA ARG A 704 -4.37 10.11 21.76
C ARG A 704 -3.34 10.58 20.75
N GLY A 705 -3.77 11.15 19.59
CA GLY A 705 -2.89 11.82 18.63
C GLY A 705 -2.24 10.88 17.62
N MET A 706 -2.67 9.63 17.53
CA MET A 706 -2.39 8.76 16.39
C MET A 706 -3.52 8.98 15.36
N PRO A 707 -3.19 9.24 14.10
CA PRO A 707 -4.16 9.31 13.01
C PRO A 707 -4.89 7.97 12.81
N GLN A 708 -6.03 8.01 12.14
CA GLN A 708 -6.83 6.83 11.81
C GLN A 708 -6.22 6.12 10.59
N VAL A 709 -5.17 5.38 10.83
CA VAL A 709 -4.46 4.54 9.85
C VAL A 709 -4.39 3.10 10.38
N PRO A 710 -4.25 2.11 9.53
CA PRO A 710 -3.91 0.76 9.97
C PRO A 710 -2.61 0.78 10.77
N VAL A 711 -2.61 0.07 11.88
CA VAL A 711 -1.41 -0.26 12.65
C VAL A 711 -1.16 -1.74 12.37
N ASP A 712 -0.07 -2.03 11.68
CA ASP A 712 0.22 -3.38 11.22
C ASP A 712 0.98 -4.18 12.26
N ASP A 713 1.85 -3.51 13.02
CA ASP A 713 2.73 -4.16 13.98
C ASP A 713 2.96 -3.27 15.20
N ILE A 714 3.18 -3.88 16.36
CA ILE A 714 3.49 -3.20 17.63
C ILE A 714 4.58 -3.93 18.41
N GLU A 715 5.57 -3.17 18.85
CA GLU A 715 6.68 -3.66 19.66
C GLU A 715 6.67 -3.07 21.05
N TYR A 716 6.93 -3.90 22.09
CA TYR A 716 6.87 -3.49 23.48
C TYR A 716 8.18 -3.68 24.23
N ASP A 717 8.83 -2.57 24.61
CA ASP A 717 9.93 -2.58 25.56
C ASP A 717 9.40 -2.57 27.01
N ALA A 718 9.40 -3.76 27.61
CA ALA A 718 8.90 -3.94 28.98
C ALA A 718 9.78 -3.27 30.04
N GLY A 719 11.06 -3.01 29.75
CA GLY A 719 11.99 -2.34 30.65
C GLY A 719 11.72 -0.85 30.77
N ARG A 720 11.27 -0.23 29.67
CA ARG A 720 11.00 1.21 29.57
C ARG A 720 9.53 1.55 29.54
N HIS A 721 8.63 0.55 29.57
CA HIS A 721 7.20 0.74 29.36
C HIS A 721 6.90 1.49 28.04
N ARG A 722 7.63 1.18 26.99
CA ARG A 722 7.56 1.83 25.69
C ARG A 722 6.88 0.92 24.69
N LEU A 723 5.83 1.41 24.05
CA LEU A 723 5.18 0.76 22.92
C LEU A 723 5.52 1.55 21.65
N VAL A 724 5.97 0.85 20.61
CA VAL A 724 6.21 1.40 19.27
C VAL A 724 5.24 0.74 18.32
N ALA A 725 4.64 1.53 17.44
CA ALA A 725 3.65 1.10 16.47
C ALA A 725 4.13 1.44 15.05
N ALA A 726 4.15 0.46 14.17
CA ALA A 726 4.32 0.64 12.73
C ALA A 726 2.95 0.94 12.11
N THR A 727 2.83 2.09 11.43
CA THR A 727 1.57 2.50 10.81
C THR A 727 1.66 2.52 9.30
N PHE A 728 0.59 2.12 8.64
CA PHE A 728 0.52 2.14 7.19
C PHE A 728 0.10 3.52 6.67
N GLY A 729 1.10 4.41 6.50
CA GLY A 729 0.91 5.75 5.93
C GLY A 729 1.29 6.92 6.83
N ARG A 730 1.78 6.68 8.06
CA ARG A 730 2.18 7.74 9.01
C ARG A 730 3.49 7.43 9.75
N GLY A 731 4.27 6.42 9.30
CA GLY A 731 5.53 6.04 9.93
C GLY A 731 5.35 5.41 11.31
N PHE A 732 6.39 5.49 12.13
CA PHE A 732 6.38 4.95 13.50
C PHE A 732 5.82 5.96 14.49
N TYR A 733 5.09 5.43 15.47
CA TYR A 733 4.62 6.14 16.65
C TYR A 733 5.09 5.45 17.92
N GLU A 734 5.40 6.24 18.95
CA GLU A 734 5.71 5.70 20.27
C GLU A 734 4.77 6.22 21.36
N LEU A 735 4.56 5.40 22.37
CA LEU A 735 3.79 5.73 23.57
C LEU A 735 4.46 5.13 24.81
N THR A 736 4.62 5.94 25.87
CA THR A 736 4.92 5.40 27.20
C THR A 736 3.63 4.89 27.82
N THR A 737 3.59 3.58 28.10
CA THR A 737 2.43 2.93 28.73
C THR A 737 2.43 3.16 30.25
N PRO A 738 1.26 3.12 30.90
CA PRO A 738 1.16 3.24 32.37
C PRO A 738 1.95 2.20 33.14
#